data_a862de42491e9bdd8a0bafbf998941e3
#
_entry.id   a862de42491e9bdd8a0bafbf998941e3
#
_cell.length_a   1.000
_cell.length_b   1.000
_cell.length_c   1.000
_cell.angle_alpha   90.00
_cell.angle_beta   90.00
_cell.angle_gamma   90.00
#
_symmetry.space_group_name_H-M   'P 1'
#
loop_
_entity.id
_entity.type
_entity.pdbx_description
1 polymer ?
#
loop_
_entity_poly.entity_id
_entity_poly.type
_entity_poly.pdbx_seq_one_letter_code
_entity_poly.pdbx_strand_id
1 'polypeptide(L)'
;MKFLITMMALVASLVAADRVAANEATGGWLLPQATPAPVPIAPPQDVAYPGTLRLEVDATDAIRGIHRIHETIPVRGMKQLTLLFPQWIPGDPVPPNVLDQVAGLVFKVGGKRLPWRRDPVEQAAFHVDLPQGAQEVDVDFEFLFPASSAIGPVLSTPTMVDLQWQSHVLYPAGYYSRRIQIDPAVTLPHGWQFASSLDGATRVGDVVRFSPVSLDVLVDSPVMAARWMRQYALIDDPVPVRLDVAADTESGLVVPPEALGKYRREVAQAYKLFGGQHYDHYDMLVWLANDFGPAYFEQSRSGENGLPAAFFSDPARYGRSLGIPFHGFVHAWNGIFRVPATMWTANLNVAPQDSLLWVFEGLTMYWNGVLDARSGISSREDALRSWESTASAYANRPGLQWRTLQDASEEVLIQHGNSIIYPEGRLQSWPDWQLNTLDAYLQGQLIWLDIDTLIRERSDGRKSLDDFARSFFGIRNGSRVPAPYTFEDLVAALNAVTPYDWATFLHARVDSVGIDTDLDGITRAGYRLTWSDQPSSVQQASESKRGGASLSFSVGADLNKDGEVTSVVWGSAAWRAGLVVGAKVLSVDGQPYQASVIKSAISASRADRPIALRVARGQAEYSLSLTWKGGLRYPHLERVPGTPDLLDDILQPKP
;
A
#
# COMPACT_ATOMS: atom_id res chain seq x y z
N MET A 1 -27.80 35.75 11.74
CA MET A 1 -26.88 34.89 12.52
C MET A 1 -26.98 35.07 14.04
N LYS A 2 -27.10 36.26 14.58
CA LYS A 2 -27.28 36.47 16.06
C LYS A 2 -28.64 36.01 16.59
N PHE A 3 -29.72 36.04 15.82
CA PHE A 3 -31.08 35.65 16.24
C PHE A 3 -31.28 34.11 16.32
N LEU A 4 -30.58 33.33 15.51
CA LEU A 4 -30.66 31.85 15.54
C LEU A 4 -29.93 31.25 16.75
N ILE A 5 -28.83 31.85 17.15
CA ILE A 5 -28.04 31.40 18.31
C ILE A 5 -28.79 31.65 19.63
N THR A 6 -29.56 32.72 19.72
CA THR A 6 -30.34 33.03 20.92
C THR A 6 -31.55 32.10 21.11
N MET A 7 -32.17 31.63 20.00
CA MET A 7 -33.29 30.68 20.08
C MET A 7 -32.84 29.24 20.42
N MET A 8 -31.68 28.79 19.91
CA MET A 8 -31.11 27.50 20.32
C MET A 8 -30.63 27.48 21.79
N ALA A 9 -30.09 28.59 22.28
CA ALA A 9 -29.71 28.70 23.69
C ALA A 9 -30.92 28.68 24.65
N LEU A 10 -32.06 29.18 24.22
CA LEU A 10 -33.29 29.20 25.05
C LEU A 10 -33.96 27.82 25.13
N VAL A 11 -33.96 27.03 24.06
CA VAL A 11 -34.49 25.66 24.05
C VAL A 11 -33.59 24.71 24.84
N ALA A 12 -32.27 24.87 24.73
CA ALA A 12 -31.31 24.09 25.53
C ALA A 12 -31.39 24.41 27.04
N SER A 13 -31.71 25.67 27.41
CA SER A 13 -31.86 26.09 28.81
C SER A 13 -33.15 25.55 29.46
N LEU A 14 -34.23 25.41 28.71
CA LEU A 14 -35.50 24.88 29.24
C LEU A 14 -35.43 23.36 29.49
N VAL A 15 -34.75 22.59 28.61
CA VAL A 15 -34.57 21.14 28.80
C VAL A 15 -33.55 20.86 29.92
N ALA A 16 -32.56 21.72 30.10
CA ALA A 16 -31.60 21.60 31.20
C ALA A 16 -32.20 21.99 32.57
N ALA A 17 -33.11 22.99 32.61
CA ALA A 17 -33.77 23.41 33.83
C ALA A 17 -34.72 22.34 34.41
N ASP A 18 -35.49 21.64 33.57
CA ASP A 18 -36.35 20.55 34.03
C ASP A 18 -35.58 19.35 34.59
N ARG A 19 -34.41 19.07 34.06
CA ARG A 19 -33.54 17.99 34.58
C ARG A 19 -32.80 18.37 35.87
N VAL A 20 -32.42 19.63 36.02
CA VAL A 20 -31.79 20.14 37.24
C VAL A 20 -32.81 20.17 38.37
N ALA A 21 -34.05 20.63 38.12
CA ALA A 21 -35.11 20.66 39.12
C ALA A 21 -35.53 19.27 39.64
N ALA A 22 -35.50 18.23 38.75
CA ALA A 22 -35.77 16.85 39.15
C ALA A 22 -34.64 16.23 40.00
N ASN A 23 -33.42 16.73 39.86
CA ASN A 23 -32.25 16.21 40.59
C ASN A 23 -32.06 16.87 41.97
N GLU A 24 -32.49 18.14 42.17
CA GLU A 24 -32.46 18.82 43.47
C GLU A 24 -33.43 18.20 44.47
N ALA A 25 -34.53 17.60 43.99
CA ALA A 25 -35.54 16.97 44.85
C ALA A 25 -35.05 15.63 45.48
N THR A 26 -33.98 15.02 44.99
CA THR A 26 -33.46 13.73 45.48
C THR A 26 -32.13 13.83 46.24
N GLY A 27 -31.57 15.02 46.40
CA GLY A 27 -30.37 15.27 47.23
C GLY A 27 -29.06 14.64 46.73
N GLY A 28 -29.00 14.13 45.48
CA GLY A 28 -27.82 13.55 44.89
C GLY A 28 -27.59 14.00 43.45
N TRP A 29 -26.37 14.38 43.08
CA TRP A 29 -25.95 14.59 41.70
C TRP A 29 -25.90 13.25 40.99
N LEU A 30 -26.90 12.95 40.15
CA LEU A 30 -26.82 11.81 39.24
C LEU A 30 -25.85 12.18 38.09
N LEU A 31 -24.84 11.37 37.90
CA LEU A 31 -23.97 11.51 36.71
C LEU A 31 -24.84 11.39 35.45
N PRO A 32 -24.65 12.24 34.45
CA PRO A 32 -25.34 12.11 33.18
C PRO A 32 -25.11 10.71 32.64
N GLN A 33 -26.17 10.03 32.24
CA GLN A 33 -26.04 8.74 31.58
C GLN A 33 -25.47 8.96 30.18
N ALA A 34 -24.54 8.10 29.80
CA ALA A 34 -24.07 8.06 28.41
C ALA A 34 -25.25 7.80 27.46
N THR A 35 -25.22 8.44 26.31
CA THR A 35 -26.19 8.12 25.24
C THR A 35 -26.10 6.63 24.92
N PRO A 36 -27.25 5.90 24.89
CA PRO A 36 -27.23 4.49 24.51
C PRO A 36 -26.53 4.32 23.14
N ALA A 37 -25.73 3.27 23.01
CA ALA A 37 -25.15 2.92 21.72
C ALA A 37 -26.29 2.69 20.70
N PRO A 38 -26.12 3.14 19.46
CA PRO A 38 -27.06 2.81 18.37
C PRO A 38 -27.22 1.30 18.24
N VAL A 39 -28.34 0.86 17.66
CA VAL A 39 -28.54 -0.55 17.35
C VAL A 39 -27.47 -0.95 16.33
N PRO A 40 -26.64 -1.97 16.59
CA PRO A 40 -25.61 -2.40 15.66
C PRO A 40 -26.21 -2.84 14.33
N ILE A 41 -25.51 -2.58 13.24
CA ILE A 41 -25.84 -3.15 11.92
C ILE A 41 -25.73 -4.67 12.03
N ALA A 42 -26.64 -5.40 11.36
CA ALA A 42 -26.65 -6.85 11.40
C ALA A 42 -25.27 -7.42 10.94
N PRO A 43 -24.65 -8.31 11.74
CA PRO A 43 -23.38 -8.89 11.37
C PRO A 43 -23.52 -9.72 10.08
N PRO A 44 -22.47 -9.76 9.25
CA PRO A 44 -22.51 -10.50 8.00
C PRO A 44 -22.66 -12.01 8.25
N GLN A 45 -23.47 -12.69 7.40
CA GLN A 45 -23.69 -14.12 7.43
C GLN A 45 -23.31 -14.75 6.09
N ASP A 46 -22.82 -15.98 6.12
CA ASP A 46 -22.41 -16.73 4.93
C ASP A 46 -23.63 -17.37 4.23
N VAL A 47 -24.58 -16.53 3.83
CA VAL A 47 -25.80 -16.91 3.10
C VAL A 47 -25.95 -16.06 1.85
N ALA A 48 -26.52 -16.63 0.78
CA ALA A 48 -26.71 -15.91 -0.47
C ALA A 48 -27.73 -14.76 -0.31
N TYR A 49 -27.39 -13.59 -0.86
CA TYR A 49 -28.36 -12.51 -1.02
C TYR A 49 -29.48 -12.93 -1.99
N PRO A 50 -30.76 -12.66 -1.69
CA PRO A 50 -31.88 -13.15 -2.50
C PRO A 50 -32.10 -12.33 -3.79
N GLY A 51 -31.24 -12.52 -4.77
CA GLY A 51 -31.28 -11.86 -6.07
C GLY A 51 -29.92 -11.37 -6.53
N THR A 52 -29.83 -10.85 -7.76
CA THR A 52 -28.63 -10.28 -8.36
C THR A 52 -28.83 -8.78 -8.47
N LEU A 53 -27.88 -7.99 -7.96
CA LEU A 53 -27.84 -6.54 -8.12
C LEU A 53 -27.43 -6.22 -9.56
N ARG A 54 -28.05 -5.23 -10.17
CA ARG A 54 -27.60 -4.67 -11.45
C ARG A 54 -26.84 -3.38 -11.14
N LEU A 55 -25.64 -3.25 -11.70
CA LEU A 55 -24.76 -2.10 -11.52
C LEU A 55 -24.39 -1.54 -12.90
N GLU A 56 -24.78 -0.32 -13.19
CA GLU A 56 -24.47 0.39 -14.42
C GLU A 56 -23.69 1.66 -14.09
N VAL A 57 -22.46 1.78 -14.63
CA VAL A 57 -21.60 2.95 -14.44
C VAL A 57 -21.44 3.67 -15.78
N ASP A 58 -21.80 4.95 -15.84
CA ASP A 58 -21.49 5.83 -16.97
C ASP A 58 -20.23 6.61 -16.68
N ALA A 59 -19.13 6.24 -17.34
CA ALA A 59 -17.81 6.88 -17.26
C ALA A 59 -17.53 7.84 -18.43
N THR A 60 -18.55 8.25 -19.19
CA THR A 60 -18.38 9.07 -20.39
C THR A 60 -17.93 10.50 -20.09
N ASP A 61 -18.15 10.99 -18.86
CA ASP A 61 -17.77 12.35 -18.44
C ASP A 61 -16.34 12.39 -17.87
N ALA A 62 -15.42 11.73 -18.54
CA ALA A 62 -14.01 11.61 -18.12
C ALA A 62 -13.29 12.99 -18.04
N ILE A 63 -13.72 13.96 -18.84
CA ILE A 63 -13.14 15.34 -18.82
C ILE A 63 -13.34 16.02 -17.47
N ARG A 64 -14.50 15.81 -16.82
CA ARG A 64 -14.78 16.37 -15.50
C ARG A 64 -14.46 15.42 -14.36
N GLY A 65 -14.09 14.16 -14.68
CA GLY A 65 -13.87 13.13 -13.69
C GLY A 65 -15.15 12.79 -12.92
N ILE A 66 -16.30 12.69 -13.62
CA ILE A 66 -17.60 12.37 -13.01
C ILE A 66 -18.13 11.08 -13.60
N HIS A 67 -18.26 10.07 -12.73
CA HIS A 67 -18.99 8.86 -13.09
C HIS A 67 -20.40 8.92 -12.51
N ARG A 68 -21.40 8.43 -13.29
CA ARG A 68 -22.78 8.32 -12.85
C ARG A 68 -23.11 6.86 -12.64
N ILE A 69 -23.64 6.55 -11.46
CA ILE A 69 -23.92 5.18 -11.03
C ILE A 69 -25.42 5.00 -10.93
N HIS A 70 -25.90 3.90 -11.50
CA HIS A 70 -27.25 3.41 -11.31
C HIS A 70 -27.19 1.96 -10.85
N GLU A 71 -27.79 1.69 -9.67
CA GLU A 71 -27.93 0.35 -9.15
C GLU A 71 -29.39 -0.02 -9.02
N THR A 72 -29.74 -1.28 -9.33
CA THR A 72 -31.05 -1.86 -8.99
C THR A 72 -30.85 -3.03 -8.05
N ILE A 73 -31.42 -2.92 -6.86
CA ILE A 73 -31.22 -3.86 -5.75
C ILE A 73 -32.53 -4.58 -5.46
N PRO A 74 -32.63 -5.92 -5.61
CA PRO A 74 -33.80 -6.70 -5.24
C PRO A 74 -34.07 -6.66 -3.73
N VAL A 75 -35.31 -6.35 -3.30
CA VAL A 75 -35.65 -6.17 -1.87
C VAL A 75 -36.95 -6.91 -1.47
N ARG A 76 -37.33 -7.97 -2.17
CA ARG A 76 -38.57 -8.70 -1.93
C ARG A 76 -38.77 -9.09 -0.47
N GLY A 77 -39.87 -8.66 0.12
CA GLY A 77 -40.25 -8.99 1.51
C GLY A 77 -39.54 -8.21 2.58
N MET A 78 -38.60 -7.31 2.24
CA MET A 78 -37.92 -6.47 3.18
C MET A 78 -38.80 -5.27 3.56
N LYS A 79 -38.66 -4.80 4.83
CA LYS A 79 -39.30 -3.59 5.32
C LYS A 79 -38.30 -2.43 5.45
N GLN A 80 -37.03 -2.77 5.56
CA GLN A 80 -35.92 -1.84 5.66
C GLN A 80 -34.73 -2.42 4.92
N LEU A 81 -33.94 -1.55 4.31
CA LEU A 81 -32.67 -1.86 3.66
C LEU A 81 -31.58 -1.06 4.33
N THR A 82 -30.49 -1.71 4.68
CA THR A 82 -29.21 -1.05 5.04
C THR A 82 -28.20 -1.36 3.98
N LEU A 83 -27.67 -0.32 3.34
CA LEU A 83 -26.59 -0.44 2.35
C LEU A 83 -25.28 0.07 2.92
N LEU A 84 -24.22 -0.59 2.57
CA LEU A 84 -22.84 -0.26 2.93
C LEU A 84 -22.09 0.27 1.70
N PHE A 85 -21.31 1.31 1.88
CA PHE A 85 -20.27 1.70 0.94
C PHE A 85 -18.97 0.99 1.34
N PRO A 86 -18.26 0.32 0.42
CA PRO A 86 -17.02 -0.38 0.73
C PRO A 86 -15.98 0.51 1.42
N GLN A 87 -15.44 0.05 2.54
CA GLN A 87 -14.37 0.74 3.27
C GLN A 87 -13.02 0.05 3.09
N TRP A 88 -13.03 -1.22 2.67
CA TRP A 88 -11.86 -2.06 2.48
C TRP A 88 -11.99 -2.81 1.17
N ILE A 89 -10.87 -3.18 0.59
CA ILE A 89 -10.81 -4.05 -0.60
C ILE A 89 -9.94 -5.27 -0.31
N PRO A 90 -10.21 -6.41 -0.94
CA PRO A 90 -9.34 -7.57 -0.80
C PRO A 90 -7.91 -7.24 -1.26
N GLY A 91 -6.93 -7.64 -0.46
CA GLY A 91 -5.53 -7.44 -0.81
C GLY A 91 -4.91 -6.11 -0.35
N ASP A 92 -5.70 -5.10 -0.01
CA ASP A 92 -5.19 -3.81 0.44
C ASP A 92 -5.38 -3.66 1.97
N PRO A 93 -4.32 -3.47 2.74
CA PRO A 93 -4.42 -3.21 4.17
C PRO A 93 -4.91 -1.79 4.49
N VAL A 94 -5.01 -0.90 3.48
CA VAL A 94 -5.36 0.51 3.66
C VAL A 94 -6.75 0.82 3.11
N PRO A 95 -7.67 1.43 3.89
CA PRO A 95 -8.97 1.82 3.38
C PRO A 95 -8.84 2.99 2.37
N PRO A 96 -9.50 2.94 1.21
CA PRO A 96 -9.40 4.01 0.20
C PRO A 96 -9.99 5.37 0.64
N ASN A 97 -10.88 5.40 1.65
CA ASN A 97 -11.48 6.61 2.25
C ASN A 97 -12.06 7.62 1.24
N VAL A 98 -12.76 7.15 0.23
CA VAL A 98 -13.28 7.97 -0.88
C VAL A 98 -14.77 8.29 -0.77
N LEU A 99 -15.41 8.05 0.37
CA LEU A 99 -16.84 8.26 0.56
C LEU A 99 -17.26 9.74 0.44
N ASP A 100 -16.39 10.67 0.70
CA ASP A 100 -16.61 12.11 0.54
C ASP A 100 -16.68 12.55 -0.94
N GLN A 101 -16.27 11.68 -1.87
CA GLN A 101 -16.37 11.87 -3.31
C GLN A 101 -17.74 11.45 -3.86
N VAL A 102 -18.60 10.81 -3.05
CA VAL A 102 -19.96 10.44 -3.42
C VAL A 102 -20.90 11.64 -3.34
N ALA A 103 -21.59 11.92 -4.44
CA ALA A 103 -22.54 13.04 -4.56
C ALA A 103 -23.89 12.58 -5.10
N GLY A 104 -24.93 13.36 -4.86
CA GLY A 104 -26.24 13.17 -5.48
C GLY A 104 -26.99 11.89 -5.09
N LEU A 105 -26.68 11.23 -3.98
CA LEU A 105 -27.26 9.95 -3.56
C LEU A 105 -28.78 10.02 -3.41
N VAL A 106 -29.49 9.20 -4.17
CA VAL A 106 -30.95 9.13 -4.19
C VAL A 106 -31.42 7.67 -4.25
N PHE A 107 -32.37 7.34 -3.39
CA PHE A 107 -33.07 6.05 -3.39
C PHE A 107 -34.48 6.20 -3.96
N LYS A 108 -34.93 5.25 -4.78
CA LYS A 108 -36.27 5.27 -5.38
C LYS A 108 -36.90 3.86 -5.35
N VAL A 109 -38.24 3.83 -5.22
CA VAL A 109 -39.05 2.64 -5.48
C VAL A 109 -40.16 3.03 -6.43
N GLY A 110 -40.27 2.37 -7.58
CA GLY A 110 -41.24 2.72 -8.62
C GLY A 110 -41.14 4.19 -9.07
N GLY A 111 -39.95 4.73 -9.18
CA GLY A 111 -39.66 6.11 -9.57
C GLY A 111 -39.86 7.18 -8.45
N LYS A 112 -40.41 6.80 -7.29
CA LYS A 112 -40.61 7.74 -6.15
C LYS A 112 -39.43 7.75 -5.23
N ARG A 113 -38.89 8.95 -4.92
CA ARG A 113 -37.80 9.14 -3.96
C ARG A 113 -38.21 8.67 -2.57
N LEU A 114 -37.28 7.97 -1.90
CA LEU A 114 -37.38 7.56 -0.51
C LEU A 114 -36.43 8.42 0.35
N PRO A 115 -36.85 8.78 1.58
CA PRO A 115 -35.92 9.35 2.55
C PRO A 115 -34.92 8.28 3.00
N TRP A 116 -33.71 8.71 3.26
CA TRP A 116 -32.65 7.87 3.81
C TRP A 116 -31.94 8.58 4.96
N ARG A 117 -31.27 7.84 5.78
CA ARG A 117 -30.42 8.37 6.86
C ARG A 117 -29.08 7.64 6.90
N ARG A 118 -28.03 8.38 7.20
CA ARG A 118 -26.71 7.83 7.47
C ARG A 118 -26.67 7.23 8.88
N ASP A 119 -25.95 6.12 9.05
CA ASP A 119 -25.70 5.59 10.38
C ASP A 119 -24.74 6.54 11.14
N PRO A 120 -25.01 6.85 12.42
CA PRO A 120 -24.19 7.80 13.19
C PRO A 120 -22.85 7.21 13.66
N VAL A 121 -22.67 5.90 13.64
CA VAL A 121 -21.45 5.20 14.07
C VAL A 121 -20.73 4.62 12.84
N GLU A 122 -21.40 3.77 12.08
CA GLU A 122 -20.89 3.24 10.81
C GLU A 122 -21.25 4.23 9.70
N GLN A 123 -20.42 5.25 9.52
CA GLN A 123 -20.73 6.38 8.62
C GLN A 123 -20.81 5.98 7.14
N ALA A 124 -20.30 4.81 6.78
CA ALA A 124 -20.41 4.23 5.45
C ALA A 124 -21.73 3.49 5.21
N ALA A 125 -22.64 3.47 6.21
CA ALA A 125 -23.92 2.80 6.13
C ALA A 125 -25.09 3.76 5.92
N PHE A 126 -26.04 3.33 5.05
CA PHE A 126 -27.24 4.09 4.69
C PHE A 126 -28.48 3.25 4.95
N HIS A 127 -29.43 3.78 5.71
CA HIS A 127 -30.68 3.13 6.05
C HIS A 127 -31.86 3.71 5.25
N VAL A 128 -32.69 2.82 4.69
CA VAL A 128 -33.86 3.18 3.90
C VAL A 128 -35.05 2.35 4.35
N ASP A 129 -36.15 3.00 4.75
CA ASP A 129 -37.43 2.33 5.02
C ASP A 129 -38.15 2.06 3.69
N LEU A 130 -38.56 0.82 3.49
CA LEU A 130 -39.15 0.37 2.23
C LEU A 130 -40.69 0.40 2.27
N PRO A 131 -41.36 0.89 1.23
CA PRO A 131 -42.81 0.78 1.11
C PRO A 131 -43.23 -0.68 1.01
N GLN A 132 -44.42 -0.99 1.52
CA GLN A 132 -44.98 -2.34 1.47
C GLN A 132 -45.05 -2.85 0.02
N GLY A 133 -44.53 -4.05 -0.21
CA GLY A 133 -44.58 -4.70 -1.53
C GLY A 133 -43.47 -4.23 -2.49
N ALA A 134 -42.52 -3.46 -2.05
CA ALA A 134 -41.32 -3.11 -2.83
C ALA A 134 -40.62 -4.39 -3.33
N GLN A 135 -40.29 -4.44 -4.62
CA GLN A 135 -39.60 -5.56 -5.26
C GLN A 135 -38.12 -5.23 -5.45
N GLU A 136 -37.85 -4.01 -5.81
CA GLU A 136 -36.50 -3.46 -6.06
C GLU A 136 -36.40 -2.00 -5.57
N VAL A 137 -35.19 -1.60 -5.30
CA VAL A 137 -34.79 -0.21 -5.01
C VAL A 137 -33.81 0.21 -6.09
N ASP A 138 -34.08 1.34 -6.74
CA ASP A 138 -33.11 2.01 -7.60
C ASP A 138 -32.30 2.98 -6.76
N VAL A 139 -30.99 2.96 -6.94
CA VAL A 139 -30.03 3.85 -6.28
C VAL A 139 -29.26 4.61 -7.37
N ASP A 140 -29.32 5.92 -7.32
CA ASP A 140 -28.54 6.77 -8.21
C ASP A 140 -27.58 7.62 -7.38
N PHE A 141 -26.32 7.73 -7.83
CA PHE A 141 -25.35 8.67 -7.28
C PHE A 141 -24.27 9.00 -8.31
N GLU A 142 -23.44 9.98 -8.00
CA GLU A 142 -22.26 10.34 -8.78
C GLU A 142 -21.02 10.13 -7.92
N PHE A 143 -19.92 9.71 -8.56
CA PHE A 143 -18.60 9.64 -7.98
C PHE A 143 -17.72 10.70 -8.66
N LEU A 144 -17.08 11.56 -7.85
CA LEU A 144 -16.33 12.73 -8.30
C LEU A 144 -14.83 12.51 -8.06
N PHE A 145 -14.09 12.24 -9.12
CA PHE A 145 -12.64 12.04 -8.99
C PHE A 145 -11.91 13.34 -8.67
N PRO A 146 -10.82 13.27 -7.87
CA PRO A 146 -9.91 14.37 -7.66
C PRO A 146 -9.36 14.89 -9.00
N ALA A 147 -9.39 16.21 -9.18
CA ALA A 147 -8.84 16.86 -10.38
C ALA A 147 -7.33 17.13 -10.30
N SER A 148 -6.69 16.81 -9.17
CA SER A 148 -5.28 17.08 -8.91
C SER A 148 -4.77 16.14 -7.83
N SER A 149 -3.54 15.67 -7.97
CA SER A 149 -2.85 14.82 -6.98
C SER A 149 -2.64 15.50 -5.61
N ALA A 150 -2.80 16.80 -5.52
CA ALA A 150 -2.77 17.51 -4.24
C ALA A 150 -4.00 17.24 -3.34
N ILE A 151 -5.09 16.72 -3.91
CA ILE A 151 -6.34 16.45 -3.19
C ILE A 151 -6.74 14.98 -3.18
N GLY A 152 -6.03 14.13 -3.91
CA GLY A 152 -6.27 12.69 -3.95
C GLY A 152 -5.77 12.02 -5.22
N PRO A 153 -5.92 10.69 -5.36
CA PRO A 153 -5.54 9.97 -6.57
C PRO A 153 -6.34 10.44 -7.78
N VAL A 154 -5.66 10.83 -8.84
CA VAL A 154 -6.29 11.21 -10.12
C VAL A 154 -6.46 9.96 -10.96
N LEU A 155 -7.63 9.33 -10.93
CA LEU A 155 -7.93 8.09 -11.64
C LEU A 155 -8.88 8.29 -12.83
N SER A 156 -9.19 9.54 -13.18
CA SER A 156 -9.94 9.91 -14.37
C SER A 156 -9.36 11.16 -15.01
N THR A 157 -8.98 11.08 -16.28
CA THR A 157 -8.44 12.15 -17.09
C THR A 157 -9.18 12.20 -18.43
N PRO A 158 -8.97 13.24 -19.27
CA PRO A 158 -9.59 13.28 -20.61
C PRO A 158 -9.20 12.14 -21.55
N THR A 159 -8.21 11.32 -21.20
CA THR A 159 -7.64 10.28 -22.07
C THR A 159 -7.69 8.88 -21.46
N MET A 160 -7.87 8.74 -20.15
CA MET A 160 -7.87 7.46 -19.46
C MET A 160 -8.67 7.48 -18.16
N VAL A 161 -9.18 6.31 -17.78
CA VAL A 161 -9.93 6.06 -16.56
C VAL A 161 -9.48 4.73 -15.97
N ASP A 162 -9.26 4.74 -14.66
CA ASP A 162 -9.21 3.57 -13.82
C ASP A 162 -10.53 3.49 -13.03
N LEU A 163 -11.39 2.53 -13.41
CA LEU A 163 -12.67 2.33 -12.76
C LEU A 163 -12.52 1.28 -11.66
N GLN A 164 -12.47 1.76 -10.44
CA GLN A 164 -12.40 1.00 -9.20
C GLN A 164 -13.82 0.72 -8.70
N TRP A 165 -14.34 -0.52 -8.83
CA TRP A 165 -15.73 -0.86 -8.52
C TRP A 165 -16.13 -0.59 -7.07
N GLN A 166 -15.20 -0.68 -6.10
CA GLN A 166 -15.49 -0.36 -4.69
C GLN A 166 -15.94 1.09 -4.49
N SER A 167 -15.57 2.00 -5.39
CA SER A 167 -15.99 3.40 -5.36
C SER A 167 -17.35 3.63 -6.05
N HIS A 168 -17.92 2.60 -6.68
CA HIS A 168 -19.09 2.70 -7.54
C HIS A 168 -20.25 1.79 -7.12
N VAL A 169 -20.18 1.13 -5.97
CA VAL A 169 -21.17 0.16 -5.52
C VAL A 169 -21.63 0.42 -4.09
N LEU A 170 -22.93 0.28 -3.85
CA LEU A 170 -23.51 0.13 -2.50
C LEU A 170 -24.05 -1.30 -2.37
N TYR A 171 -23.76 -1.98 -1.27
CA TYR A 171 -24.16 -3.37 -1.12
C TYR A 171 -24.94 -3.65 0.17
N PRO A 172 -25.87 -4.63 0.18
CA PRO A 172 -26.70 -4.94 1.33
C PRO A 172 -25.89 -5.44 2.55
N ALA A 173 -26.11 -4.82 3.71
CA ALA A 173 -25.56 -5.28 4.97
C ALA A 173 -26.14 -6.64 5.40
N GLY A 174 -25.42 -7.38 6.25
CA GLY A 174 -25.86 -8.66 6.81
C GLY A 174 -25.47 -9.88 5.98
N TYR A 175 -24.72 -9.71 4.91
CA TYR A 175 -24.26 -10.80 4.03
C TYR A 175 -22.74 -10.76 3.88
N TYR A 176 -22.14 -11.93 3.62
CA TYR A 176 -20.76 -11.97 3.15
C TYR A 176 -20.69 -11.41 1.73
N SER A 177 -19.69 -10.60 1.42
CA SER A 177 -19.50 -10.00 0.09
C SER A 177 -19.46 -11.04 -1.03
N ARG A 178 -18.81 -12.18 -0.80
CA ARG A 178 -18.80 -13.32 -1.75
C ARG A 178 -20.17 -13.98 -2.01
N ARG A 179 -21.18 -13.62 -1.23
CA ARG A 179 -22.56 -14.13 -1.36
C ARG A 179 -23.54 -13.17 -2.02
N ILE A 180 -23.03 -12.01 -2.43
CA ILE A 180 -23.80 -10.99 -3.16
C ILE A 180 -23.39 -11.07 -4.62
N GLN A 181 -24.35 -11.34 -5.51
CA GLN A 181 -24.13 -11.40 -6.97
C GLN A 181 -24.42 -10.05 -7.60
N ILE A 182 -23.54 -9.61 -8.48
CA ILE A 182 -23.65 -8.34 -9.22
C ILE A 182 -23.59 -8.63 -10.72
N ASP A 183 -24.44 -7.98 -11.51
CA ASP A 183 -24.44 -7.94 -12.98
C ASP A 183 -23.90 -6.56 -13.40
N PRO A 184 -22.58 -6.42 -13.72
CA PRO A 184 -21.95 -5.13 -13.94
C PRO A 184 -21.93 -4.73 -15.41
N ALA A 185 -22.10 -3.42 -15.65
CA ALA A 185 -21.91 -2.81 -16.95
C ALA A 185 -21.24 -1.44 -16.82
N VAL A 186 -20.47 -1.06 -17.83
CA VAL A 186 -19.86 0.27 -17.93
C VAL A 186 -20.08 0.89 -19.31
N THR A 187 -20.47 2.16 -19.34
CA THR A 187 -20.50 2.96 -20.56
C THR A 187 -19.22 3.79 -20.62
N LEU A 188 -18.43 3.59 -21.67
CA LEU A 188 -17.14 4.24 -21.87
C LEU A 188 -17.26 5.40 -22.87
N PRO A 189 -16.34 6.38 -22.85
CA PRO A 189 -16.26 7.38 -23.89
C PRO A 189 -16.11 6.75 -25.28
N HIS A 190 -16.72 7.37 -26.28
CA HIS A 190 -16.77 6.81 -27.64
C HIS A 190 -15.38 6.51 -28.21
N GLY A 191 -15.22 5.29 -28.69
CA GLY A 191 -13.97 4.81 -29.31
C GLY A 191 -12.86 4.43 -28.34
N TRP A 192 -13.08 4.52 -27.02
CA TRP A 192 -12.08 4.06 -26.05
C TRP A 192 -11.98 2.55 -26.00
N GLN A 193 -10.78 2.06 -25.73
CA GLN A 193 -10.50 0.66 -25.47
C GLN A 193 -10.55 0.39 -23.95
N PHE A 194 -10.59 -0.88 -23.57
CA PHE A 194 -10.56 -1.29 -22.17
C PHE A 194 -9.85 -2.62 -21.98
N ALA A 195 -9.34 -2.85 -20.77
CA ALA A 195 -8.89 -4.13 -20.24
C ALA A 195 -9.49 -4.33 -18.85
N SER A 196 -9.79 -5.57 -18.49
CA SER A 196 -10.27 -5.98 -17.17
C SER A 196 -10.12 -7.47 -17.03
N SER A 197 -9.90 -7.95 -15.81
CA SER A 197 -9.91 -9.38 -15.50
C SER A 197 -11.32 -9.98 -15.35
N LEU A 198 -12.40 -9.17 -15.52
CA LEU A 198 -13.77 -9.67 -15.53
C LEU A 198 -14.06 -10.51 -16.78
N ASP A 199 -14.75 -11.65 -16.57
CA ASP A 199 -15.09 -12.58 -17.64
C ASP A 199 -16.33 -12.14 -18.45
N GLY A 200 -16.47 -12.71 -19.67
CA GLY A 200 -17.68 -12.61 -20.49
C GLY A 200 -17.98 -11.23 -21.04
N ALA A 201 -16.96 -10.38 -21.18
CA ALA A 201 -17.12 -9.03 -21.71
C ALA A 201 -17.78 -9.04 -23.10
N THR A 202 -18.90 -8.31 -23.23
CA THR A 202 -19.60 -8.06 -24.49
C THR A 202 -19.79 -6.58 -24.67
N ARG A 203 -19.51 -6.06 -25.88
CA ARG A 203 -19.61 -4.64 -26.17
C ARG A 203 -20.67 -4.36 -27.23
N VAL A 204 -21.61 -3.45 -26.90
CA VAL A 204 -22.62 -2.95 -27.84
C VAL A 204 -22.56 -1.41 -27.82
N GLY A 205 -22.07 -0.83 -28.91
CA GLY A 205 -21.76 0.61 -28.94
C GLY A 205 -20.66 0.96 -27.94
N ASP A 206 -20.98 1.85 -27.02
CA ASP A 206 -20.05 2.28 -25.97
C ASP A 206 -20.29 1.58 -24.63
N VAL A 207 -21.30 0.68 -24.55
CA VAL A 207 -21.62 -0.11 -23.36
C VAL A 207 -20.88 -1.43 -23.38
N VAL A 208 -20.16 -1.73 -22.31
CA VAL A 208 -19.51 -3.01 -22.02
C VAL A 208 -20.25 -3.66 -20.86
N ARG A 209 -20.71 -4.91 -21.07
CA ARG A 209 -21.32 -5.76 -20.05
C ARG A 209 -20.42 -6.95 -19.76
N PHE A 210 -20.34 -7.35 -18.51
CA PHE A 210 -19.58 -8.51 -18.07
C PHE A 210 -20.53 -9.61 -17.56
N SER A 211 -20.00 -10.82 -17.37
CA SER A 211 -20.76 -11.88 -16.71
C SER A 211 -21.04 -11.53 -15.25
N PRO A 212 -22.20 -11.94 -14.68
CA PRO A 212 -22.46 -11.76 -13.25
C PRO A 212 -21.38 -12.41 -12.39
N VAL A 213 -20.91 -11.68 -11.37
CA VAL A 213 -19.85 -12.12 -10.44
C VAL A 213 -20.23 -11.80 -8.98
N SER A 214 -19.52 -12.39 -8.02
CA SER A 214 -19.67 -11.97 -6.62
C SER A 214 -19.08 -10.58 -6.40
N LEU A 215 -19.53 -9.88 -5.36
CA LEU A 215 -19.00 -8.57 -5.00
C LEU A 215 -17.47 -8.59 -4.76
N ASP A 216 -16.93 -9.64 -4.14
CA ASP A 216 -15.48 -9.80 -3.94
C ASP A 216 -14.73 -9.81 -5.28
N VAL A 217 -15.22 -10.62 -6.24
CA VAL A 217 -14.60 -10.71 -7.58
C VAL A 217 -14.75 -9.38 -8.33
N LEU A 218 -15.90 -8.70 -8.17
CA LEU A 218 -16.12 -7.40 -8.81
C LEU A 218 -15.06 -6.37 -8.37
N VAL A 219 -14.91 -6.17 -7.06
CA VAL A 219 -13.98 -5.16 -6.52
C VAL A 219 -12.51 -5.54 -6.75
N ASP A 220 -12.24 -6.82 -6.93
CA ASP A 220 -10.93 -7.39 -7.28
C ASP A 220 -10.63 -7.35 -8.81
N SER A 221 -11.48 -6.72 -9.60
CA SER A 221 -11.38 -6.73 -11.07
C SER A 221 -11.67 -5.34 -11.67
N PRO A 222 -10.77 -4.37 -11.53
CA PRO A 222 -10.96 -3.02 -12.05
C PRO A 222 -11.12 -3.00 -13.57
N VAL A 223 -11.55 -1.87 -14.11
CA VAL A 223 -11.60 -1.63 -15.55
C VAL A 223 -10.63 -0.50 -15.91
N MET A 224 -9.52 -0.88 -16.55
CA MET A 224 -8.67 0.06 -17.27
C MET A 224 -9.39 0.49 -18.55
N ALA A 225 -9.59 1.78 -18.78
CA ALA A 225 -10.12 2.27 -20.03
C ALA A 225 -9.34 3.51 -20.52
N ALA A 226 -9.03 3.55 -21.82
CA ALA A 226 -8.28 4.67 -22.35
C ALA A 226 -8.53 4.87 -23.85
N ARG A 227 -8.25 6.10 -24.30
CA ARG A 227 -8.25 6.45 -25.72
C ARG A 227 -7.13 5.73 -26.48
N TRP A 228 -5.95 5.59 -25.85
CA TRP A 228 -4.81 4.89 -26.42
C TRP A 228 -4.41 3.75 -25.48
N MET A 229 -4.54 2.55 -25.98
CA MET A 229 -4.16 1.32 -25.29
C MET A 229 -3.43 0.37 -26.23
N ARG A 230 -2.57 -0.47 -25.65
CA ARG A 230 -1.93 -1.60 -26.35
C ARG A 230 -1.71 -2.75 -25.40
N GLN A 231 -2.09 -3.94 -25.83
CA GLN A 231 -1.83 -5.18 -25.13
C GLN A 231 -0.59 -5.87 -25.70
N TYR A 232 0.24 -6.40 -24.80
CA TYR A 232 1.42 -7.20 -25.13
C TYR A 232 1.29 -8.58 -24.48
N ALA A 233 1.35 -9.67 -25.25
CA ALA A 233 1.46 -11.00 -24.70
C ALA A 233 2.85 -11.20 -24.10
N LEU A 234 2.91 -11.58 -22.83
CA LEU A 234 4.15 -11.94 -22.15
C LEU A 234 4.39 -13.44 -22.24
N ILE A 235 3.44 -14.24 -21.79
CA ILE A 235 3.44 -15.71 -21.83
C ILE A 235 2.02 -16.19 -22.18
N ASP A 236 1.91 -17.31 -22.93
CA ASP A 236 0.63 -17.92 -23.28
C ASP A 236 0.41 -19.27 -22.56
N ASP A 237 1.47 -19.97 -22.17
CA ASP A 237 1.46 -21.30 -21.57
C ASP A 237 2.31 -21.34 -20.29
N PRO A 238 1.88 -22.00 -19.19
CA PRO A 238 0.64 -22.76 -18.99
C PRO A 238 -0.61 -21.88 -18.77
N VAL A 239 -0.45 -20.62 -18.36
CA VAL A 239 -1.54 -19.66 -18.14
C VAL A 239 -1.12 -18.32 -18.73
N PRO A 240 -1.96 -17.67 -19.55
CA PRO A 240 -1.58 -16.43 -20.21
C PRO A 240 -1.37 -15.28 -19.23
N VAL A 241 -0.30 -14.51 -19.47
CA VAL A 241 -0.03 -13.23 -18.79
C VAL A 241 0.14 -12.15 -19.84
N ARG A 242 -0.54 -11.05 -19.67
CA ARG A 242 -0.58 -9.92 -20.57
C ARG A 242 -0.12 -8.66 -19.88
N LEU A 243 0.45 -7.74 -20.64
CA LEU A 243 0.75 -6.39 -20.22
C LEU A 243 -0.16 -5.45 -21.00
N ASP A 244 -1.09 -4.82 -20.34
CA ASP A 244 -2.00 -3.83 -20.88
C ASP A 244 -1.47 -2.44 -20.55
N VAL A 245 -1.15 -1.65 -21.58
CA VAL A 245 -0.56 -0.32 -21.44
C VAL A 245 -1.53 0.72 -21.94
N ALA A 246 -1.90 1.66 -21.07
CA ALA A 246 -2.59 2.89 -21.42
C ALA A 246 -1.62 4.07 -21.32
N ALA A 247 -1.76 5.08 -22.19
CA ALA A 247 -0.91 6.26 -22.17
C ALA A 247 -1.68 7.51 -22.65
N ASP A 248 -1.19 8.69 -22.28
CA ASP A 248 -1.76 9.99 -22.74
C ASP A 248 -1.64 10.19 -24.26
N THR A 249 -0.72 9.47 -24.90
CA THR A 249 -0.48 9.57 -26.35
C THR A 249 -0.20 8.21 -26.95
N GLU A 250 -0.47 8.05 -28.25
CA GLU A 250 -0.19 6.80 -28.97
C GLU A 250 1.31 6.43 -28.95
N SER A 251 2.20 7.41 -29.00
CA SER A 251 3.65 7.19 -28.93
C SER A 251 4.11 6.68 -27.55
N GLY A 252 3.38 6.96 -26.49
CA GLY A 252 3.64 6.47 -25.14
C GLY A 252 3.41 4.97 -24.97
N LEU A 253 2.68 4.34 -25.89
CA LEU A 253 2.35 2.91 -25.82
C LEU A 253 3.51 1.97 -26.13
N VAL A 254 4.66 2.49 -26.57
CA VAL A 254 5.78 1.65 -27.03
C VAL A 254 6.56 1.11 -25.83
N VAL A 255 6.49 -0.21 -25.66
CA VAL A 255 7.35 -0.93 -24.71
C VAL A 255 8.54 -1.53 -25.48
N PRO A 256 9.79 -1.21 -25.11
CA PRO A 256 10.97 -1.75 -25.81
C PRO A 256 11.03 -3.28 -25.78
N PRO A 257 11.47 -3.93 -26.86
CA PRO A 257 11.59 -5.40 -26.90
C PRO A 257 12.46 -5.98 -25.79
N GLU A 258 13.48 -5.25 -25.35
CA GLU A 258 14.34 -5.65 -24.24
C GLU A 258 13.55 -5.72 -22.92
N ALA A 259 12.73 -4.71 -22.60
CA ALA A 259 11.87 -4.70 -21.41
C ALA A 259 10.85 -5.85 -21.46
N LEU A 260 10.19 -6.07 -22.63
CA LEU A 260 9.30 -7.22 -22.81
C LEU A 260 10.02 -8.56 -22.63
N GLY A 261 11.27 -8.66 -23.10
CA GLY A 261 12.10 -9.86 -22.90
C GLY A 261 12.40 -10.13 -21.42
N LYS A 262 12.67 -9.08 -20.63
CA LYS A 262 12.88 -9.18 -19.18
C LYS A 262 11.58 -9.60 -18.49
N TYR A 263 10.45 -8.99 -18.82
CA TYR A 263 9.13 -9.31 -18.27
C TYR A 263 8.72 -10.76 -18.52
N ARG A 264 8.95 -11.27 -19.74
CA ARG A 264 8.71 -12.69 -20.05
C ARG A 264 9.54 -13.63 -19.18
N ARG A 265 10.82 -13.30 -18.97
CA ARG A 265 11.67 -14.10 -18.07
C ARG A 265 11.22 -14.03 -16.62
N GLU A 266 10.75 -12.88 -16.17
CA GLU A 266 10.22 -12.70 -14.81
C GLU A 266 9.04 -13.63 -14.56
N VAL A 267 8.02 -13.59 -15.45
CA VAL A 267 6.87 -14.50 -15.36
C VAL A 267 7.32 -15.96 -15.37
N ALA A 268 8.26 -16.33 -16.25
CA ALA A 268 8.78 -17.70 -16.31
C ALA A 268 9.51 -18.11 -15.03
N GLN A 269 10.27 -17.22 -14.41
CA GLN A 269 10.93 -17.48 -13.12
C GLN A 269 9.91 -17.59 -11.96
N ALA A 270 8.86 -16.76 -11.94
CA ALA A 270 7.77 -16.88 -10.96
C ALA A 270 7.05 -18.23 -11.08
N TYR A 271 6.76 -18.69 -12.29
CA TYR A 271 6.15 -20.01 -12.51
C TYR A 271 7.00 -21.16 -12.00
N LYS A 272 8.32 -21.07 -12.20
CA LYS A 272 9.28 -22.06 -11.65
C LYS A 272 9.37 -22.00 -10.13
N LEU A 273 9.25 -20.81 -9.56
CA LEU A 273 9.32 -20.58 -8.12
C LEU A 273 8.09 -21.16 -7.42
N PHE A 274 6.89 -20.77 -7.82
CA PHE A 274 5.66 -21.12 -7.11
C PHE A 274 5.08 -22.47 -7.52
N GLY A 275 5.33 -22.96 -8.73
CA GLY A 275 4.96 -24.30 -9.19
C GLY A 275 3.46 -24.54 -9.44
N GLY A 276 2.60 -23.57 -9.20
CA GLY A 276 1.16 -23.59 -9.47
C GLY A 276 0.63 -22.20 -9.75
N GLN A 277 -0.48 -22.08 -10.49
CA GLN A 277 -1.15 -20.81 -10.79
C GLN A 277 -2.56 -20.82 -10.20
N HIS A 278 -3.02 -19.64 -9.75
CA HIS A 278 -4.31 -19.47 -9.09
C HIS A 278 -5.24 -18.52 -9.86
N TYR A 279 -4.94 -18.34 -11.12
CA TYR A 279 -5.69 -17.56 -12.11
C TYR A 279 -5.72 -18.32 -13.44
N ASP A 280 -6.69 -18.00 -14.28
CA ASP A 280 -6.83 -18.53 -15.65
C ASP A 280 -6.23 -17.59 -16.69
N HIS A 281 -5.97 -16.34 -16.32
CA HIS A 281 -5.15 -15.34 -17.00
C HIS A 281 -4.74 -14.29 -15.98
N TYR A 282 -3.69 -13.49 -16.31
CA TYR A 282 -3.28 -12.37 -15.49
C TYR A 282 -2.99 -11.14 -16.38
N ASP A 283 -3.58 -10.01 -16.01
CA ASP A 283 -3.45 -8.74 -16.72
C ASP A 283 -2.67 -7.72 -15.88
N MET A 284 -1.46 -7.37 -16.33
CA MET A 284 -0.70 -6.26 -15.73
C MET A 284 -1.22 -4.96 -16.33
N LEU A 285 -1.96 -4.19 -15.58
CA LEU A 285 -2.57 -2.94 -15.99
C LEU A 285 -1.60 -1.79 -15.68
N VAL A 286 -1.09 -1.12 -16.72
CA VAL A 286 -0.06 -0.07 -16.58
C VAL A 286 -0.53 1.22 -17.24
N TRP A 287 -0.69 2.27 -16.45
CA TRP A 287 -0.96 3.64 -16.91
C TRP A 287 0.34 4.44 -16.99
N LEU A 288 0.66 4.98 -18.17
CA LEU A 288 1.85 5.78 -18.43
C LEU A 288 1.48 7.26 -18.59
N ALA A 289 1.43 7.96 -17.45
CA ALA A 289 1.10 9.38 -17.41
C ALA A 289 1.80 10.07 -16.24
N ASN A 290 1.91 11.41 -16.29
CA ASN A 290 2.52 12.18 -15.19
C ASN A 290 1.48 12.74 -14.22
N ASP A 291 0.24 12.91 -14.69
CA ASP A 291 -0.86 13.50 -13.93
C ASP A 291 -1.95 12.46 -13.60
N PHE A 292 -1.61 11.16 -13.63
CA PHE A 292 -2.50 10.05 -13.32
C PHE A 292 -1.93 9.21 -12.15
N GLY A 293 -2.79 8.75 -11.25
CA GLY A 293 -2.42 7.97 -10.08
C GLY A 293 -2.23 8.80 -8.81
N PRO A 294 -1.60 8.23 -7.77
CA PRO A 294 -1.07 6.87 -7.75
C PRO A 294 -2.17 5.80 -7.87
N ALA A 295 -1.89 4.74 -8.63
CA ALA A 295 -2.68 3.53 -8.72
C ALA A 295 -1.72 2.35 -8.55
N TYR A 296 -1.79 1.68 -7.43
CA TYR A 296 -0.97 0.51 -7.07
C TYR A 296 -1.89 -0.39 -6.26
N PHE A 297 -2.49 -1.37 -6.93
CA PHE A 297 -3.40 -2.32 -6.31
C PHE A 297 -3.09 -3.73 -6.78
N GLU A 298 -3.18 -4.67 -5.85
CA GLU A 298 -2.95 -6.09 -6.07
C GLU A 298 -4.29 -6.81 -6.16
N GLN A 299 -4.49 -7.54 -7.24
CA GLN A 299 -5.70 -8.35 -7.45
C GLN A 299 -5.34 -9.80 -7.80
N SER A 300 -6.35 -10.68 -7.73
CA SER A 300 -6.16 -12.11 -7.98
C SER A 300 -5.77 -12.43 -9.43
N ARG A 301 -6.24 -11.64 -10.40
CA ARG A 301 -6.04 -11.84 -11.85
C ARG A 301 -5.53 -10.61 -12.58
N SER A 302 -5.21 -9.56 -11.84
CA SER A 302 -4.60 -8.34 -12.37
C SER A 302 -3.73 -7.67 -11.33
N GLY A 303 -2.98 -6.66 -11.75
CA GLY A 303 -2.25 -5.76 -10.87
C GLY A 303 -2.13 -4.40 -11.55
N GLU A 304 -2.39 -3.34 -10.79
CA GLU A 304 -2.48 -1.98 -11.29
C GLU A 304 -1.21 -1.19 -10.97
N ASN A 305 -0.73 -0.43 -11.95
CA ASN A 305 0.48 0.38 -11.80
C ASN A 305 0.38 1.70 -12.56
N GLY A 306 0.22 2.80 -11.81
CA GLY A 306 0.34 4.17 -12.33
C GLY A 306 1.79 4.60 -12.37
N LEU A 307 2.39 4.68 -13.55
CA LEU A 307 3.82 4.92 -13.76
C LEU A 307 4.04 6.21 -14.57
N PRO A 308 5.21 6.87 -14.42
CA PRO A 308 5.52 8.06 -15.21
C PRO A 308 5.44 7.81 -16.72
N ALA A 309 5.01 8.80 -17.50
CA ALA A 309 4.87 8.69 -18.95
C ALA A 309 6.16 8.22 -19.66
N ALA A 310 7.33 8.54 -19.10
CA ALA A 310 8.63 8.16 -19.66
C ALA A 310 9.18 6.82 -19.13
N PHE A 311 8.38 6.04 -18.39
CA PHE A 311 8.86 4.85 -17.67
C PHE A 311 9.62 3.86 -18.56
N PHE A 312 9.08 3.54 -19.73
CA PHE A 312 9.75 2.63 -20.67
C PHE A 312 10.70 3.34 -21.63
N SER A 313 10.57 4.64 -21.84
CA SER A 313 11.36 5.40 -22.82
C SER A 313 12.63 6.03 -22.25
N ASP A 314 12.77 6.12 -20.93
CA ASP A 314 13.97 6.60 -20.24
C ASP A 314 14.59 5.54 -19.35
N PRO A 315 15.33 4.55 -19.91
CA PRO A 315 15.94 3.48 -19.15
C PRO A 315 17.05 3.97 -18.21
N ALA A 316 17.65 5.12 -18.46
CA ALA A 316 18.65 5.69 -17.57
C ALA A 316 18.03 6.13 -16.23
N ARG A 317 16.78 6.54 -16.27
CA ARG A 317 16.04 6.98 -15.07
C ARG A 317 15.26 5.85 -14.41
N TYR A 318 14.59 5.00 -15.20
CA TYR A 318 13.62 4.02 -14.70
C TYR A 318 14.03 2.57 -14.88
N GLY A 319 15.17 2.29 -15.51
CA GLY A 319 15.60 0.92 -15.80
C GLY A 319 15.72 0.01 -14.57
N ARG A 320 16.00 0.59 -13.40
CA ARG A 320 16.04 -0.13 -12.11
C ARG A 320 14.65 -0.30 -11.46
N SER A 321 13.66 0.37 -11.98
CA SER A 321 12.28 0.32 -11.47
C SER A 321 11.38 -0.58 -12.31
N LEU A 322 11.91 -1.24 -13.34
CA LEU A 322 11.14 -2.10 -14.24
C LEU A 322 10.41 -3.24 -13.52
N GLY A 323 10.89 -3.65 -12.33
CA GLY A 323 10.28 -4.69 -11.51
C GLY A 323 9.02 -4.24 -10.73
N ILE A 324 8.69 -2.95 -10.71
CA ILE A 324 7.52 -2.45 -9.94
C ILE A 324 6.24 -3.23 -10.23
N PRO A 325 5.83 -3.51 -11.49
CA PRO A 325 4.59 -4.24 -11.74
C PRO A 325 4.58 -5.69 -11.25
N PHE A 326 5.75 -6.25 -10.94
CA PHE A 326 5.85 -7.63 -10.48
C PHE A 326 5.63 -7.80 -8.98
N HIS A 327 5.65 -6.74 -8.19
CA HIS A 327 5.24 -6.80 -6.80
C HIS A 327 3.79 -7.29 -6.70
N GLY A 328 2.86 -6.62 -7.39
CA GLY A 328 1.45 -7.05 -7.45
C GLY A 328 1.27 -8.44 -8.10
N PHE A 329 2.14 -8.82 -9.06
CA PHE A 329 2.09 -10.16 -9.65
C PHE A 329 2.43 -11.26 -8.64
N VAL A 330 3.39 -11.04 -7.73
CA VAL A 330 3.73 -11.98 -6.65
C VAL A 330 2.56 -12.13 -5.68
N HIS A 331 1.80 -11.07 -5.44
CA HIS A 331 0.61 -11.11 -4.58
C HIS A 331 -0.47 -12.08 -5.08
N ALA A 332 -0.54 -12.40 -6.37
CA ALA A 332 -1.45 -13.44 -6.87
C ALA A 332 -1.26 -14.79 -6.13
N TRP A 333 -0.08 -15.07 -5.62
CA TRP A 333 0.22 -16.24 -4.76
C TRP A 333 0.23 -15.87 -3.27
N ASN A 334 1.04 -14.87 -2.89
CA ASN A 334 1.22 -14.45 -1.51
C ASN A 334 0.35 -13.23 -1.20
N GLY A 335 -0.71 -13.43 -0.46
CA GLY A 335 -1.62 -12.37 -0.04
C GLY A 335 -3.03 -12.51 -0.60
N ILE A 336 -3.19 -12.90 -1.87
CA ILE A 336 -4.53 -13.07 -2.46
C ILE A 336 -4.95 -14.53 -2.42
N PHE A 337 -4.17 -15.46 -3.02
CA PHE A 337 -4.50 -16.89 -2.92
C PHE A 337 -4.20 -17.45 -1.54
N ARG A 338 -2.96 -17.34 -1.06
CA ARG A 338 -2.58 -17.62 0.33
C ARG A 338 -2.67 -16.33 1.11
N VAL A 339 -3.82 -16.07 1.69
CA VAL A 339 -4.13 -14.88 2.46
C VAL A 339 -4.01 -15.18 3.96
N PRO A 340 -3.43 -14.28 4.79
CA PRO A 340 -3.53 -14.40 6.24
C PRO A 340 -5.00 -14.52 6.67
N ALA A 341 -5.34 -15.49 7.53
CA ALA A 341 -6.72 -15.73 7.92
C ALA A 341 -7.39 -14.51 8.56
N THR A 342 -6.61 -13.65 9.21
CA THR A 342 -7.07 -12.41 9.84
C THR A 342 -7.32 -11.27 8.83
N MET A 343 -6.79 -11.38 7.60
CA MET A 343 -7.07 -10.45 6.51
C MET A 343 -8.20 -10.93 5.58
N TRP A 344 -8.66 -12.18 5.74
CA TRP A 344 -9.80 -12.75 5.02
C TRP A 344 -11.11 -12.37 5.70
N THR A 345 -11.66 -11.20 5.36
CA THR A 345 -12.84 -10.63 6.03
C THR A 345 -14.17 -11.13 5.46
N ALA A 346 -15.23 -10.97 6.24
CA ALA A 346 -16.58 -11.40 5.84
C ALA A 346 -17.22 -10.47 4.80
N ASN A 347 -16.92 -9.17 4.86
CA ASN A 347 -17.38 -8.17 3.91
C ASN A 347 -16.40 -6.99 3.85
N LEU A 348 -16.68 -6.04 2.99
CA LEU A 348 -15.81 -4.89 2.71
C LEU A 348 -15.91 -3.75 3.74
N ASN A 349 -16.58 -3.96 4.89
CA ASN A 349 -16.67 -3.01 6.01
C ASN A 349 -16.14 -3.61 7.32
N VAL A 350 -15.58 -4.81 7.27
CA VAL A 350 -14.81 -5.40 8.37
C VAL A 350 -13.34 -5.14 8.11
N ALA A 351 -12.69 -4.42 9.03
CA ALA A 351 -11.27 -4.13 8.93
C ALA A 351 -10.42 -5.41 8.95
N PRO A 352 -9.46 -5.59 8.05
CA PRO A 352 -8.46 -6.64 8.16
C PRO A 352 -7.61 -6.45 9.41
N GLN A 353 -7.02 -7.53 9.92
CA GLN A 353 -6.06 -7.50 11.02
C GLN A 353 -4.68 -7.87 10.45
N ASP A 354 -3.75 -6.94 10.54
CA ASP A 354 -2.50 -6.97 9.80
C ASP A 354 -1.34 -7.65 10.55
N SER A 355 -1.65 -8.57 11.47
CA SER A 355 -0.67 -9.29 12.29
C SER A 355 0.37 -10.10 11.49
N LEU A 356 0.05 -10.51 10.26
CA LEU A 356 0.96 -11.19 9.34
C LEU A 356 1.32 -10.33 8.12
N LEU A 357 1.23 -9.01 8.22
CA LEU A 357 1.59 -8.09 7.14
C LEU A 357 3.07 -8.26 6.71
N TRP A 358 3.96 -8.58 7.63
CA TRP A 358 5.36 -8.89 7.34
C TRP A 358 5.55 -10.17 6.48
N VAL A 359 4.54 -11.07 6.44
CA VAL A 359 4.48 -12.20 5.49
C VAL A 359 3.86 -11.73 4.18
N PHE A 360 2.71 -11.06 4.27
CA PHE A 360 1.97 -10.55 3.11
C PHE A 360 2.88 -9.66 2.25
N GLU A 361 3.48 -8.65 2.83
CA GLU A 361 4.31 -7.67 2.13
C GLU A 361 5.79 -8.03 2.12
N GLY A 362 6.33 -8.44 3.27
CA GLY A 362 7.76 -8.68 3.41
C GLY A 362 8.26 -9.84 2.56
N LEU A 363 7.49 -10.94 2.47
CA LEU A 363 7.82 -12.07 1.59
C LEU A 363 7.63 -11.69 0.11
N THR A 364 6.62 -10.87 -0.20
CA THR A 364 6.41 -10.34 -1.55
C THR A 364 7.59 -9.48 -1.97
N MET A 365 8.05 -8.55 -1.12
CA MET A 365 9.27 -7.76 -1.38
C MET A 365 10.50 -8.63 -1.56
N TYR A 366 10.66 -9.67 -0.74
CA TYR A 366 11.76 -10.62 -0.89
C TYR A 366 11.73 -11.29 -2.25
N TRP A 367 10.59 -11.87 -2.64
CA TRP A 367 10.46 -12.58 -3.91
C TRP A 367 10.54 -11.65 -5.12
N ASN A 368 9.96 -10.45 -5.05
CA ASN A 368 10.08 -9.46 -6.12
C ASN A 368 11.58 -9.16 -6.39
N GLY A 369 12.36 -8.83 -5.35
CA GLY A 369 13.79 -8.57 -5.52
C GLY A 369 14.60 -9.77 -6.04
N VAL A 370 14.26 -10.99 -5.62
CA VAL A 370 14.89 -12.23 -6.10
C VAL A 370 14.52 -12.51 -7.56
N LEU A 371 13.26 -12.36 -7.93
CA LEU A 371 12.77 -12.58 -9.29
C LEU A 371 13.33 -11.54 -10.27
N ASP A 372 13.37 -10.26 -9.88
CA ASP A 372 14.00 -9.17 -10.64
C ASP A 372 15.46 -9.52 -11.02
N ALA A 373 16.21 -10.08 -10.08
CA ALA A 373 17.58 -10.51 -10.35
C ALA A 373 17.62 -11.74 -11.26
N ARG A 374 16.78 -12.75 -11.01
CA ARG A 374 16.71 -13.99 -11.80
C ARG A 374 16.28 -13.76 -13.26
N SER A 375 15.48 -12.75 -13.52
CA SER A 375 15.02 -12.39 -14.87
C SER A 375 15.98 -11.47 -15.63
N GLY A 376 16.88 -10.81 -14.89
CA GLY A 376 17.78 -9.77 -15.39
C GLY A 376 17.09 -8.40 -15.51
N ILE A 377 15.97 -8.17 -14.83
CA ILE A 377 15.42 -6.82 -14.58
C ILE A 377 16.45 -6.04 -13.77
N SER A 378 16.86 -6.56 -12.63
CA SER A 378 17.97 -6.03 -11.83
C SER A 378 19.26 -6.75 -12.12
N SER A 379 20.38 -6.01 -12.19
CA SER A 379 21.70 -6.63 -12.17
C SER A 379 22.02 -7.18 -10.77
N ARG A 380 22.97 -8.12 -10.69
CA ARG A 380 23.48 -8.60 -9.39
C ARG A 380 23.97 -7.45 -8.52
N GLU A 381 24.63 -6.47 -9.10
CA GLU A 381 25.13 -5.30 -8.38
C GLU A 381 23.99 -4.42 -7.84
N ASP A 382 22.91 -4.23 -8.63
CA ASP A 382 21.73 -3.49 -8.17
C ASP A 382 20.98 -4.25 -7.06
N ALA A 383 20.87 -5.56 -7.14
CA ALA A 383 20.29 -6.40 -6.08
C ALA A 383 21.10 -6.30 -4.78
N LEU A 384 22.43 -6.41 -4.83
CA LEU A 384 23.29 -6.23 -3.64
C LEU A 384 23.14 -4.84 -3.03
N ARG A 385 23.00 -3.79 -3.84
CA ARG A 385 22.76 -2.43 -3.36
C ARG A 385 21.39 -2.25 -2.71
N SER A 386 20.37 -2.94 -3.21
CA SER A 386 19.06 -2.98 -2.55
C SER A 386 19.19 -3.55 -1.15
N TRP A 387 19.87 -4.68 -1.00
CA TRP A 387 20.17 -5.27 0.32
C TRP A 387 21.01 -4.35 1.21
N GLU A 388 22.02 -3.67 0.65
CA GLU A 388 22.81 -2.66 1.36
C GLU A 388 21.95 -1.54 1.92
N SER A 389 21.06 -1.00 1.07
CA SER A 389 20.16 0.08 1.45
C SER A 389 19.23 -0.35 2.59
N THR A 390 18.59 -1.51 2.45
CA THR A 390 17.66 -2.05 3.46
C THR A 390 18.40 -2.35 4.78
N ALA A 391 19.51 -3.08 4.72
CA ALA A 391 20.28 -3.43 5.91
C ALA A 391 20.80 -2.17 6.64
N SER A 392 21.28 -1.15 5.92
CA SER A 392 21.78 0.09 6.54
C SER A 392 20.66 0.92 7.17
N ALA A 393 19.46 0.94 6.57
CA ALA A 393 18.31 1.62 7.14
C ALA A 393 17.96 1.05 8.51
N TYR A 394 17.93 -0.29 8.65
CA TYR A 394 17.60 -0.94 9.93
C TYR A 394 18.74 -0.92 10.94
N ALA A 395 20.00 -0.95 10.51
CA ALA A 395 21.13 -0.74 11.41
C ALA A 395 21.17 0.65 12.08
N ASN A 396 20.36 1.60 11.61
CA ASN A 396 20.31 2.98 12.12
C ASN A 396 18.88 3.44 12.45
N ARG A 397 17.97 2.51 12.75
CA ARG A 397 16.55 2.79 12.99
C ARG A 397 16.27 2.85 14.50
N PRO A 398 16.19 4.04 15.13
CA PRO A 398 15.97 4.15 16.58
C PRO A 398 14.64 3.54 17.05
N GLY A 399 13.62 3.55 16.20
CA GLY A 399 12.30 2.99 16.50
C GLY A 399 12.32 1.54 16.96
N LEU A 400 13.28 0.76 16.47
CA LEU A 400 13.50 -0.64 16.89
C LEU A 400 13.80 -0.80 18.39
N GLN A 401 14.21 0.26 19.09
CA GLN A 401 14.53 0.19 20.52
C GLN A 401 13.29 0.12 21.44
N TRP A 402 12.12 0.52 20.94
CA TRP A 402 10.88 0.55 21.76
C TRP A 402 9.63 0.07 21.03
N ARG A 403 9.71 -0.22 19.73
CA ARG A 403 8.59 -0.65 18.93
C ARG A 403 8.92 -1.95 18.21
N THR A 404 7.98 -2.89 18.21
CA THR A 404 8.11 -4.16 17.49
C THR A 404 7.59 -4.01 16.06
N LEU A 405 8.00 -4.92 15.17
CA LEU A 405 7.45 -4.97 13.82
C LEU A 405 5.95 -5.32 13.85
N GLN A 406 5.53 -6.16 14.78
CA GLN A 406 4.11 -6.52 14.97
C GLN A 406 3.26 -5.27 15.25
N ASP A 407 3.66 -4.44 16.22
CA ASP A 407 2.95 -3.21 16.55
C ASP A 407 2.94 -2.23 15.36
N ALA A 408 4.06 -2.11 14.63
CA ALA A 408 4.13 -1.26 13.45
C ALA A 408 3.23 -1.73 12.30
N SER A 409 3.07 -3.04 12.14
CA SER A 409 2.18 -3.62 11.13
C SER A 409 0.71 -3.32 11.40
N GLU A 410 0.31 -3.18 12.67
CA GLU A 410 -1.08 -2.97 13.08
C GLU A 410 -1.53 -1.49 13.09
N GLU A 411 -0.65 -0.53 12.77
CA GLU A 411 -1.01 0.90 12.80
C GLU A 411 -1.49 1.51 11.47
N VAL A 412 -1.82 0.70 10.48
CA VAL A 412 -2.21 1.13 9.13
C VAL A 412 -3.21 2.30 9.13
N LEU A 413 -4.27 2.21 9.95
CA LEU A 413 -5.30 3.25 10.04
C LEU A 413 -4.76 4.59 10.57
N ILE A 414 -3.86 4.56 11.54
CA ILE A 414 -3.26 5.78 12.10
C ILE A 414 -2.40 6.46 11.03
N GLN A 415 -1.62 5.67 10.32
CA GLN A 415 -0.74 6.17 9.27
C GLN A 415 -1.52 6.73 8.09
N HIS A 416 -2.57 6.06 7.67
CA HIS A 416 -3.44 6.49 6.58
C HIS A 416 -4.18 7.79 6.94
N GLY A 417 -4.75 7.90 8.13
CA GLY A 417 -5.37 9.12 8.63
C GLY A 417 -4.44 10.32 8.57
N ASN A 418 -3.17 10.14 8.96
CA ASN A 418 -2.17 11.20 8.89
C ASN A 418 -1.84 11.61 7.44
N SER A 419 -1.86 10.69 6.46
CA SER A 419 -1.59 11.05 5.05
C SER A 419 -2.68 11.89 4.42
N ILE A 420 -3.93 11.73 4.85
CA ILE A 420 -5.07 12.55 4.41
C ILE A 420 -4.96 13.96 4.98
N ILE A 421 -4.59 14.09 6.28
CA ILE A 421 -4.52 15.38 6.95
C ILE A 421 -3.29 16.20 6.51
N TYR A 422 -2.17 15.53 6.19
CA TYR A 422 -0.90 16.17 5.89
C TYR A 422 -0.25 15.62 4.59
N PRO A 423 -0.88 15.79 3.41
CA PRO A 423 -0.42 15.15 2.18
C PRO A 423 0.99 15.58 1.74
N GLU A 424 1.40 16.82 2.03
CA GLU A 424 2.70 17.36 1.58
C GLU A 424 3.79 17.40 2.66
N GLY A 425 3.43 17.34 3.94
CA GLY A 425 4.36 17.58 5.05
C GLY A 425 4.76 16.37 5.84
N ARG A 426 4.16 15.24 5.59
CA ARG A 426 4.21 14.08 6.43
C ARG A 426 5.55 13.36 6.45
N LEU A 427 6.19 13.26 5.29
CA LEU A 427 7.50 12.59 5.15
C LEU A 427 8.66 13.38 5.78
N GLN A 428 8.41 14.59 6.23
CA GLN A 428 9.39 15.48 6.85
C GLN A 428 9.10 15.70 8.34
N SER A 429 8.43 14.73 8.98
CA SER A 429 8.05 14.84 10.37
C SER A 429 8.92 13.97 11.28
N TRP A 430 8.83 14.18 12.59
CA TRP A 430 9.51 13.40 13.61
C TRP A 430 9.26 11.88 13.54
N PRO A 431 8.11 11.37 13.03
CA PRO A 431 7.89 9.93 12.89
C PRO A 431 8.83 9.16 11.96
N ASP A 432 9.57 9.82 11.06
CA ASP A 432 10.46 9.13 10.09
C ASP A 432 11.49 8.20 10.73
N TRP A 433 11.82 8.40 11.99
CA TRP A 433 12.74 7.55 12.75
C TRP A 433 12.04 6.41 13.51
N GLN A 434 10.71 6.39 13.56
CA GLN A 434 9.94 5.26 14.10
C GLN A 434 9.78 4.15 13.07
N LEU A 435 9.43 2.96 13.56
CA LEU A 435 8.83 1.94 12.71
C LEU A 435 7.42 2.37 12.32
N ASN A 436 7.02 1.99 11.13
CA ASN A 436 5.68 2.22 10.59
C ASN A 436 5.28 1.02 9.70
N THR A 437 4.09 1.04 9.14
CA THR A 437 3.58 -0.05 8.31
C THR A 437 4.51 -0.45 7.15
N LEU A 438 5.25 0.53 6.55
CA LEU A 438 6.22 0.22 5.48
C LEU A 438 7.40 -0.63 5.96
N ASP A 439 7.63 -0.73 7.27
CA ASP A 439 8.66 -1.61 7.80
C ASP A 439 8.27 -3.10 7.69
N ALA A 440 6.97 -3.42 7.58
CA ALA A 440 6.52 -4.76 7.24
C ALA A 440 7.08 -5.25 5.89
N TYR A 441 7.24 -4.34 4.92
CA TYR A 441 7.87 -4.60 3.63
C TYR A 441 9.37 -4.85 3.78
N LEU A 442 10.11 -3.87 4.30
CA LEU A 442 11.57 -3.85 4.24
C LEU A 442 12.23 -4.66 5.37
N GLN A 443 11.78 -4.54 6.61
CA GLN A 443 12.25 -5.41 7.71
C GLN A 443 11.78 -6.84 7.48
N GLY A 444 10.52 -7.02 7.02
CA GLY A 444 10.01 -8.31 6.59
C GLY A 444 10.89 -8.97 5.54
N GLN A 445 11.36 -8.23 4.54
CA GLN A 445 12.30 -8.72 3.53
C GLN A 445 13.60 -9.26 4.16
N LEU A 446 14.15 -8.58 5.18
CA LEU A 446 15.35 -9.06 5.90
C LEU A 446 15.07 -10.35 6.69
N ILE A 447 13.91 -10.45 7.33
CA ILE A 447 13.48 -11.66 8.03
C ILE A 447 13.41 -12.85 7.06
N TRP A 448 12.88 -12.65 5.86
CA TRP A 448 12.78 -13.70 4.84
C TRP A 448 14.13 -14.09 4.25
N LEU A 449 15.07 -13.17 4.11
CA LEU A 449 16.46 -13.51 3.80
C LEU A 449 17.10 -14.36 4.91
N ASP A 450 16.81 -14.01 6.16
CA ASP A 450 17.29 -14.76 7.32
C ASP A 450 16.76 -16.20 7.32
N ILE A 451 15.46 -16.37 7.01
CA ILE A 451 14.82 -17.68 6.88
C ILE A 451 15.48 -18.49 5.73
N ASP A 452 15.64 -17.92 4.53
CA ASP A 452 16.21 -18.64 3.38
C ASP A 452 17.66 -19.08 3.65
N THR A 453 18.48 -18.16 4.19
CA THR A 453 19.86 -18.49 4.52
C THR A 453 19.97 -19.54 5.63
N LEU A 454 19.08 -19.52 6.61
CA LEU A 454 19.03 -20.53 7.68
C LEU A 454 18.59 -21.91 7.15
N ILE A 455 17.59 -21.95 6.25
CA ILE A 455 17.19 -23.20 5.58
C ILE A 455 18.37 -23.79 4.81
N ARG A 456 19.11 -22.99 4.05
CA ARG A 456 20.27 -23.41 3.28
C ARG A 456 21.39 -23.93 4.18
N GLU A 457 21.73 -23.21 5.24
CA GLU A 457 22.74 -23.61 6.21
C GLU A 457 22.39 -24.97 6.85
N ARG A 458 21.17 -25.12 7.35
CA ARG A 458 20.72 -26.34 8.06
C ARG A 458 20.54 -27.56 7.14
N SER A 459 20.37 -27.34 5.86
CA SER A 459 20.19 -28.40 4.86
C SER A 459 21.44 -28.68 4.03
N ASP A 460 22.59 -28.08 4.35
CA ASP A 460 23.83 -28.11 3.53
C ASP A 460 23.53 -27.72 2.05
N GLY A 461 22.73 -26.67 1.83
CA GLY A 461 22.34 -26.16 0.52
C GLY A 461 21.33 -27.02 -0.26
N ARG A 462 20.84 -28.12 0.31
CA ARG A 462 19.88 -29.02 -0.37
C ARG A 462 18.46 -28.48 -0.41
N LYS A 463 18.10 -27.57 0.46
CA LYS A 463 16.81 -26.91 0.58
C LYS A 463 16.99 -25.39 0.61
N SER A 464 15.95 -24.69 0.20
CA SER A 464 15.89 -23.23 0.16
C SER A 464 14.45 -22.74 0.38
N LEU A 465 14.26 -21.44 0.43
CA LEU A 465 12.93 -20.85 0.48
C LEU A 465 12.11 -21.12 -0.79
N ASP A 466 12.74 -21.48 -1.92
CA ASP A 466 12.03 -21.93 -3.12
C ASP A 466 11.25 -23.26 -2.87
N ASP A 467 11.75 -24.15 -1.97
CA ASP A 467 11.03 -25.36 -1.59
C ASP A 467 9.79 -25.01 -0.74
N PHE A 468 9.93 -24.01 0.13
CA PHE A 468 8.79 -23.47 0.87
C PHE A 468 7.77 -22.86 -0.12
N ALA A 469 8.20 -22.02 -1.05
CA ALA A 469 7.31 -21.39 -2.02
C ALA A 469 6.47 -22.43 -2.78
N ARG A 470 7.08 -23.47 -3.32
CA ARG A 470 6.37 -24.54 -4.04
C ARG A 470 5.38 -25.31 -3.15
N SER A 471 5.77 -25.62 -1.92
CA SER A 471 4.91 -26.40 -1.04
C SER A 471 3.78 -25.59 -0.41
N PHE A 472 3.99 -24.30 -0.17
CA PHE A 472 3.03 -23.42 0.51
C PHE A 472 2.09 -22.73 -0.47
N PHE A 473 2.60 -22.27 -1.61
CA PHE A 473 1.83 -21.53 -2.61
C PHE A 473 1.40 -22.40 -3.80
N GLY A 474 2.14 -23.44 -4.17
CA GLY A 474 1.81 -24.30 -5.31
C GLY A 474 0.67 -25.30 -5.08
N ILE A 475 -0.01 -25.24 -3.94
CA ILE A 475 -1.15 -26.12 -3.60
C ILE A 475 -2.39 -25.76 -4.45
N ARG A 476 -3.27 -26.73 -4.72
CA ARG A 476 -4.55 -26.50 -5.43
C ARG A 476 -4.38 -25.78 -6.78
N ASN A 477 -3.34 -26.14 -7.54
CA ASN A 477 -3.09 -25.55 -8.86
C ASN A 477 -4.38 -25.42 -9.70
N GLY A 478 -4.61 -24.28 -10.32
CA GLY A 478 -5.82 -23.94 -11.06
C GLY A 478 -7.01 -23.48 -10.21
N SER A 479 -6.91 -23.52 -8.87
CA SER A 479 -7.99 -23.02 -8.00
C SER A 479 -7.85 -21.51 -7.79
N ARG A 480 -8.94 -20.79 -8.02
CA ARG A 480 -9.08 -19.35 -7.71
C ARG A 480 -9.70 -19.09 -6.32
N VAL A 481 -10.02 -20.17 -5.59
CA VAL A 481 -10.59 -20.04 -4.24
C VAL A 481 -9.45 -19.80 -3.26
N PRO A 482 -9.45 -18.68 -2.53
CA PRO A 482 -8.44 -18.38 -1.54
C PRO A 482 -8.26 -19.51 -0.52
N ALA A 483 -7.04 -19.69 -0.07
CA ALA A 483 -6.66 -20.68 0.92
C ALA A 483 -6.03 -19.98 2.14
N PRO A 484 -6.85 -19.41 3.06
CA PRO A 484 -6.37 -18.70 4.23
C PRO A 484 -5.43 -19.56 5.07
N TYR A 485 -4.49 -18.90 5.76
CA TYR A 485 -3.53 -19.56 6.65
C TYR A 485 -3.32 -18.78 7.95
N THR A 486 -2.93 -19.49 9.00
CA THR A 486 -2.56 -18.91 10.29
C THR A 486 -1.04 -18.88 10.47
N PHE A 487 -0.57 -18.27 11.56
CA PHE A 487 0.84 -18.32 11.94
C PHE A 487 1.33 -19.76 12.16
N GLU A 488 0.49 -20.62 12.75
CA GLU A 488 0.81 -22.04 12.98
C GLU A 488 0.95 -22.81 11.65
N ASP A 489 0.11 -22.50 10.65
CA ASP A 489 0.22 -23.08 9.31
C ASP A 489 1.54 -22.69 8.64
N LEU A 490 1.96 -21.43 8.80
CA LEU A 490 3.24 -20.93 8.31
C LEU A 490 4.41 -21.68 8.97
N VAL A 491 4.40 -21.78 10.31
CA VAL A 491 5.41 -22.51 11.08
C VAL A 491 5.46 -23.99 10.68
N ALA A 492 4.31 -24.63 10.51
CA ALA A 492 4.23 -26.01 10.07
C ALA A 492 4.82 -26.20 8.66
N ALA A 493 4.56 -25.28 7.73
CA ALA A 493 5.09 -25.32 6.38
C ALA A 493 6.63 -25.14 6.36
N LEU A 494 7.17 -24.22 7.14
CA LEU A 494 8.62 -24.05 7.29
C LEU A 494 9.27 -25.31 7.90
N ASN A 495 8.65 -25.92 8.91
CA ASN A 495 9.12 -27.18 9.52
C ASN A 495 9.11 -28.36 8.53
N ALA A 496 8.16 -28.40 7.61
CA ALA A 496 8.13 -29.41 6.56
C ALA A 496 9.29 -29.29 5.57
N VAL A 497 9.81 -28.08 5.34
CA VAL A 497 10.99 -27.84 4.53
C VAL A 497 12.26 -28.21 5.29
N THR A 498 12.40 -27.67 6.50
CA THR A 498 13.57 -27.88 7.36
C THR A 498 13.15 -27.83 8.83
N PRO A 499 13.28 -28.93 9.59
CA PRO A 499 12.93 -28.94 11.01
C PRO A 499 13.75 -27.93 11.83
N TYR A 500 13.06 -27.03 12.52
CA TYR A 500 13.66 -26.00 13.38
C TYR A 500 12.59 -25.42 14.33
N ASP A 501 13.00 -24.75 15.39
CA ASP A 501 12.05 -24.00 16.23
C ASP A 501 11.68 -22.65 15.58
N TRP A 502 10.92 -22.76 14.49
CA TRP A 502 10.50 -21.59 13.72
C TRP A 502 9.61 -20.63 14.50
N ALA A 503 8.79 -21.13 15.41
CA ALA A 503 7.92 -20.27 16.20
C ALA A 503 8.74 -19.31 17.07
N THR A 504 9.66 -19.83 17.88
CA THR A 504 10.55 -18.99 18.69
C THR A 504 11.42 -18.08 17.82
N PHE A 505 11.91 -18.57 16.68
CA PHE A 505 12.72 -17.78 15.75
C PHE A 505 11.95 -16.57 15.20
N LEU A 506 10.71 -16.77 14.77
CA LEU A 506 9.88 -15.70 14.19
C LEU A 506 9.44 -14.70 15.27
N HIS A 507 8.95 -15.18 16.42
CA HIS A 507 8.59 -14.30 17.53
C HIS A 507 9.77 -13.41 17.99
N ALA A 508 10.98 -13.94 18.01
CA ALA A 508 12.16 -13.16 18.37
C ALA A 508 12.45 -12.00 17.39
N ARG A 509 11.96 -12.06 16.16
CA ARG A 509 12.16 -11.03 15.13
C ARG A 509 10.98 -10.07 14.97
N VAL A 510 9.78 -10.58 15.18
CA VAL A 510 8.55 -9.81 14.93
C VAL A 510 8.04 -9.12 16.20
N ASP A 511 8.13 -9.81 17.36
CA ASP A 511 7.56 -9.33 18.63
C ASP A 511 8.61 -8.74 19.58
N SER A 512 9.88 -8.73 19.20
CA SER A 512 10.95 -8.19 20.03
C SER A 512 11.37 -6.80 19.56
N VAL A 513 11.94 -6.03 20.47
CA VAL A 513 12.62 -4.77 20.18
C VAL A 513 14.13 -5.01 20.05
N GLY A 514 14.81 -4.25 19.21
CA GLY A 514 16.24 -4.34 18.97
C GLY A 514 16.58 -4.66 17.50
N ILE A 515 17.85 -4.51 17.15
CA ILE A 515 18.35 -4.68 15.77
C ILE A 515 19.32 -5.85 15.60
N ASP A 516 19.70 -6.53 16.67
CA ASP A 516 20.80 -7.51 16.66
C ASP A 516 20.50 -8.73 15.77
N THR A 517 19.21 -9.04 15.55
CA THR A 517 18.77 -10.22 14.78
C THR A 517 18.47 -9.93 13.30
N ASP A 518 18.23 -8.67 12.93
CA ASP A 518 17.72 -8.32 11.60
C ASP A 518 18.78 -8.50 10.49
N LEU A 519 20.08 -8.48 10.84
CA LEU A 519 21.18 -8.65 9.89
C LEU A 519 21.79 -10.06 9.85
N ASP A 520 21.24 -11.01 10.60
CA ASP A 520 21.73 -12.39 10.63
C ASP A 520 21.71 -13.03 9.22
N GLY A 521 20.64 -12.77 8.45
CA GLY A 521 20.53 -13.24 7.09
C GLY A 521 21.64 -12.72 6.16
N ILE A 522 22.00 -11.45 6.31
CA ILE A 522 23.14 -10.82 5.58
C ILE A 522 24.45 -11.51 5.95
N THR A 523 24.67 -11.76 7.25
CA THR A 523 25.88 -12.40 7.75
C THR A 523 26.01 -13.83 7.25
N ARG A 524 24.93 -14.63 7.35
CA ARG A 524 24.91 -16.02 6.82
C ARG A 524 25.05 -16.07 5.30
N ALA A 525 24.52 -15.06 4.61
CA ALA A 525 24.71 -14.93 3.16
C ALA A 525 26.16 -14.66 2.74
N GLY A 526 27.07 -14.49 3.69
CA GLY A 526 28.49 -14.26 3.45
C GLY A 526 28.88 -12.80 3.25
N TYR A 527 28.08 -11.88 3.77
CA TYR A 527 28.32 -10.45 3.70
C TYR A 527 28.30 -9.82 5.10
N ARG A 528 28.86 -8.63 5.21
CA ARG A 528 28.75 -7.79 6.42
C ARG A 528 28.49 -6.35 6.00
N LEU A 529 27.70 -5.64 6.81
CA LEU A 529 27.51 -4.21 6.67
C LEU A 529 28.72 -3.50 7.28
N THR A 530 29.39 -2.67 6.49
CA THR A 530 30.52 -1.85 6.89
C THR A 530 30.30 -0.39 6.56
N TRP A 531 31.18 0.47 7.04
CA TRP A 531 31.06 1.91 6.87
C TRP A 531 32.39 2.48 6.36
N SER A 532 32.33 3.31 5.30
CA SER A 532 33.47 4.04 4.78
C SER A 532 33.21 5.55 4.73
N ASP A 533 34.24 6.33 4.51
CA ASP A 533 34.15 7.78 4.29
C ASP A 533 33.85 8.14 2.82
N GLN A 534 33.80 7.14 1.91
CA GLN A 534 33.52 7.32 0.51
C GLN A 534 32.16 6.74 0.15
N PRO A 535 31.29 7.51 -0.55
CA PRO A 535 30.05 6.99 -1.08
C PRO A 535 30.30 6.00 -2.21
N SER A 536 29.43 5.02 -2.37
CA SER A 536 29.35 4.21 -3.60
C SER A 536 29.00 5.09 -4.81
N SER A 537 29.28 4.63 -6.03
CA SER A 537 28.96 5.36 -7.27
C SER A 537 27.47 5.74 -7.37
N VAL A 538 26.59 4.89 -6.82
CA VAL A 538 25.13 5.14 -6.81
C VAL A 538 24.73 6.15 -5.75
N GLN A 539 25.29 6.05 -4.56
CA GLN A 539 25.07 7.04 -3.50
C GLN A 539 25.55 8.42 -3.98
N GLN A 540 26.72 8.49 -4.64
CA GLN A 540 27.24 9.71 -5.22
C GLN A 540 26.33 10.26 -6.34
N ALA A 541 25.85 9.41 -7.23
CA ALA A 541 24.91 9.82 -8.28
C ALA A 541 23.58 10.32 -7.71
N SER A 542 23.05 9.66 -6.69
CA SER A 542 21.82 10.04 -6.00
C SER A 542 21.98 11.39 -5.27
N GLU A 543 23.08 11.60 -4.56
CA GLU A 543 23.39 12.87 -3.92
C GLU A 543 23.57 14.00 -4.93
N SER A 544 24.29 13.73 -6.04
CA SER A 544 24.49 14.72 -7.11
C SER A 544 23.18 15.15 -7.74
N LYS A 545 22.25 14.22 -7.94
CA LYS A 545 20.93 14.49 -8.48
C LYS A 545 20.06 15.33 -7.52
N ARG A 546 20.15 15.07 -6.21
CA ARG A 546 19.43 15.83 -5.17
C ARG A 546 20.11 17.17 -4.87
N GLY A 547 21.41 17.29 -5.11
CA GLY A 547 22.23 18.48 -4.84
C GLY A 547 22.45 18.77 -3.36
N GLY A 548 22.01 17.90 -2.45
CA GLY A 548 22.07 18.05 -1.01
C GLY A 548 23.20 17.23 -0.36
N ALA A 549 23.16 17.11 0.96
CA ALA A 549 24.05 16.29 1.76
C ALA A 549 23.29 15.19 2.48
N SER A 550 23.56 13.92 2.15
CA SER A 550 23.06 12.76 2.88
C SER A 550 24.02 12.41 4.01
N LEU A 551 23.60 12.65 5.24
CA LEU A 551 24.42 12.55 6.43
C LEU A 551 23.74 11.72 7.53
N SER A 552 22.67 10.99 7.18
CA SER A 552 21.87 10.16 8.10
C SER A 552 22.75 9.15 8.85
N PHE A 553 23.73 8.56 8.18
CA PHE A 553 24.67 7.60 8.79
C PHE A 553 25.89 8.24 9.44
N SER A 554 26.11 9.55 9.23
CA SER A 554 27.18 10.33 9.88
C SER A 554 26.61 10.99 11.13
N VAL A 555 26.16 12.23 11.00
CA VAL A 555 25.63 13.02 12.12
C VAL A 555 24.16 12.76 12.41
N GLY A 556 23.45 12.06 11.54
CA GLY A 556 22.02 11.72 11.68
C GLY A 556 21.10 12.81 11.15
N ALA A 557 21.44 13.45 10.03
CA ALA A 557 20.55 14.41 9.36
C ALA A 557 20.80 14.41 7.85
N ASP A 558 19.75 14.68 7.06
CA ASP A 558 19.87 14.95 5.64
C ASP A 558 19.46 16.39 5.34
N LEU A 559 20.14 17.02 4.36
CA LEU A 559 19.88 18.37 3.94
C LEU A 559 19.69 18.43 2.42
N ASN A 560 18.77 19.26 1.96
CA ASN A 560 18.62 19.54 0.54
C ASN A 560 19.69 20.54 0.03
N LYS A 561 19.62 20.87 -1.27
CA LYS A 561 20.59 21.80 -1.91
C LYS A 561 20.61 23.20 -1.31
N ASP A 562 19.51 23.63 -0.70
CA ASP A 562 19.33 24.97 -0.12
C ASP A 562 19.67 25.01 1.39
N GLY A 563 20.14 23.89 1.96
CA GLY A 563 20.51 23.75 3.37
C GLY A 563 19.31 23.48 4.29
N GLU A 564 18.14 23.23 3.75
CA GLU A 564 16.99 22.85 4.55
C GLU A 564 17.14 21.40 5.04
N VAL A 565 16.90 21.18 6.31
CA VAL A 565 16.96 19.88 6.96
C VAL A 565 15.71 19.08 6.59
N THR A 566 15.90 17.98 5.88
CA THR A 566 14.82 17.12 5.39
C THR A 566 14.58 15.90 6.26
N SER A 567 15.59 15.49 7.05
CA SER A 567 15.49 14.37 7.99
C SER A 567 16.42 14.58 9.18
N VAL A 568 16.02 14.13 10.37
CA VAL A 568 16.85 14.07 11.59
C VAL A 568 16.57 12.76 12.31
N VAL A 569 17.59 11.94 12.47
CA VAL A 569 17.50 10.66 13.19
C VAL A 569 17.44 10.91 14.69
N TRP A 570 16.43 10.38 15.35
CA TRP A 570 16.24 10.51 16.80
C TRP A 570 17.45 10.01 17.59
N GLY A 571 17.88 10.77 18.61
CA GLY A 571 19.03 10.43 19.43
C GLY A 571 20.39 10.55 18.73
N SER A 572 20.44 11.01 17.46
CA SER A 572 21.69 11.25 16.73
C SER A 572 22.47 12.46 17.24
N ALA A 573 23.65 12.68 16.70
CA ALA A 573 24.44 13.88 17.00
C ALA A 573 23.72 15.17 16.59
N ALA A 574 23.07 15.18 15.43
CA ALA A 574 22.27 16.29 14.94
C ALA A 574 21.06 16.58 15.84
N TRP A 575 20.34 15.52 16.24
CA TRP A 575 19.22 15.65 17.18
C TRP A 575 19.67 16.23 18.53
N ARG A 576 20.75 15.69 19.11
CA ARG A 576 21.30 16.21 20.40
C ARG A 576 21.80 17.65 20.32
N ALA A 577 22.27 18.07 19.15
CA ALA A 577 22.65 19.45 18.91
C ALA A 577 21.43 20.40 18.79
N GLY A 578 20.21 19.88 18.64
CA GLY A 578 18.99 20.67 18.50
C GLY A 578 18.63 20.97 17.04
N LEU A 579 19.18 20.24 16.07
CA LEU A 579 18.76 20.34 14.68
C LEU A 579 17.39 19.69 14.52
N VAL A 580 16.52 20.32 13.72
CA VAL A 580 15.14 19.86 13.51
C VAL A 580 14.78 19.92 12.03
N VAL A 581 13.85 19.06 11.63
CA VAL A 581 13.29 19.05 10.27
C VAL A 581 12.63 20.40 9.96
N GLY A 582 12.82 20.91 8.75
CA GLY A 582 12.35 22.23 8.30
C GLY A 582 13.19 23.42 8.79
N ALA A 583 14.25 23.19 9.58
CA ALA A 583 15.24 24.23 9.84
C ALA A 583 16.18 24.37 8.62
N LYS A 584 16.70 25.57 8.41
CA LYS A 584 17.65 25.86 7.34
C LYS A 584 19.03 26.15 7.90
N VAL A 585 20.04 25.39 7.53
CA VAL A 585 21.43 25.65 7.85
C VAL A 585 21.92 26.81 6.97
N LEU A 586 22.27 27.91 7.59
CA LEU A 586 22.74 29.14 6.93
C LEU A 586 24.27 29.14 6.75
N SER A 587 25.00 28.69 7.77
CA SER A 587 26.45 28.58 7.70
C SER A 587 27.01 27.44 8.57
N VAL A 588 28.19 26.97 8.21
CA VAL A 588 28.96 25.91 8.88
C VAL A 588 30.37 26.45 9.15
N ASP A 589 30.77 26.50 10.40
CA ASP A 589 32.05 27.10 10.85
C ASP A 589 32.28 28.49 10.27
N GLY A 590 31.22 29.30 10.18
CA GLY A 590 31.23 30.67 9.64
C GLY A 590 31.21 30.78 8.11
N GLN A 591 31.27 29.67 7.36
CA GLN A 591 31.15 29.67 5.91
C GLN A 591 29.67 29.47 5.48
N PRO A 592 29.18 30.15 4.44
CA PRO A 592 27.86 29.90 3.90
C PRO A 592 27.61 28.40 3.59
N TYR A 593 26.39 27.94 3.83
CA TYR A 593 26.09 26.54 3.60
C TYR A 593 26.32 26.13 2.12
N GLN A 594 27.00 25.03 1.96
CA GLN A 594 27.09 24.20 0.77
C GLN A 594 27.25 22.75 1.22
N ALA A 595 26.73 21.81 0.43
CA ALA A 595 26.85 20.38 0.74
C ALA A 595 28.33 19.94 0.93
N SER A 596 29.25 20.50 0.15
CA SER A 596 30.69 20.26 0.27
C SER A 596 31.28 20.83 1.57
N VAL A 597 30.82 22.01 2.02
CA VAL A 597 31.31 22.65 3.24
C VAL A 597 30.94 21.82 4.47
N ILE A 598 29.67 21.41 4.60
CA ILE A 598 29.26 20.59 5.75
C ILE A 598 29.93 19.22 5.74
N LYS A 599 30.10 18.58 4.58
CA LYS A 599 30.81 17.30 4.46
C LYS A 599 32.28 17.43 4.86
N SER A 600 32.96 18.51 4.44
CA SER A 600 34.35 18.78 4.83
C SER A 600 34.46 19.02 6.34
N ALA A 601 33.53 19.77 6.93
CA ALA A 601 33.50 19.98 8.37
C ALA A 601 33.33 18.67 9.16
N ILE A 602 32.43 17.79 8.68
CA ILE A 602 32.19 16.47 9.29
C ILE A 602 33.42 15.57 9.14
N SER A 603 34.06 15.54 7.96
CA SER A 603 35.28 14.76 7.73
C SER A 603 36.43 15.22 8.65
N ALA A 604 36.53 16.52 8.90
CA ALA A 604 37.55 17.12 9.74
C ALA A 604 37.19 17.12 11.24
N SER A 605 35.96 16.69 11.60
CA SER A 605 35.44 16.81 12.97
C SER A 605 36.21 15.96 13.98
N ARG A 606 36.32 16.48 15.21
CA ARG A 606 36.90 15.83 16.39
C ARG A 606 35.96 16.08 17.58
N ALA A 607 35.99 15.22 18.59
CA ALA A 607 35.12 15.35 19.75
C ALA A 607 35.35 16.66 20.55
N ASP A 608 36.56 17.17 20.55
CA ASP A 608 37.00 18.40 21.24
C ASP A 608 36.78 19.67 20.37
N ARG A 609 36.42 19.52 19.11
CA ARG A 609 36.12 20.62 18.18
C ARG A 609 34.77 20.44 17.55
N PRO A 610 33.68 20.88 18.19
CA PRO A 610 32.35 20.83 17.63
C PRO A 610 32.25 21.70 16.36
N ILE A 611 31.36 21.29 15.44
CA ILE A 611 31.03 22.06 14.23
C ILE A 611 30.02 23.14 14.63
N ALA A 612 30.31 24.39 14.35
CA ALA A 612 29.41 25.51 14.61
C ALA A 612 28.43 25.66 13.45
N LEU A 613 27.14 25.55 13.74
CA LEU A 613 26.05 25.75 12.75
C LEU A 613 25.28 27.02 13.12
N ARG A 614 25.03 27.88 12.12
CA ARG A 614 23.98 28.91 12.21
C ARG A 614 22.77 28.43 11.42
N VAL A 615 21.64 28.42 12.08
CA VAL A 615 20.40 27.86 11.52
C VAL A 615 19.24 28.84 11.66
N ALA A 616 18.29 28.79 10.73
CA ALA A 616 17.04 29.52 10.79
C ALA A 616 15.85 28.54 10.87
N ARG A 617 14.82 28.93 11.62
CA ARG A 617 13.51 28.27 11.61
C ARG A 617 12.41 29.33 11.66
N GLY A 618 11.67 29.46 10.60
CA GLY A 618 10.77 30.61 10.42
C GLY A 618 11.58 31.91 10.45
N GLN A 619 11.24 32.84 11.34
CA GLN A 619 11.93 34.13 11.49
C GLN A 619 13.05 34.10 12.55
N ALA A 620 13.23 32.98 13.26
CA ALA A 620 14.25 32.87 14.30
C ALA A 620 15.54 32.30 13.75
N GLU A 621 16.66 32.97 14.08
CA GLU A 621 18.01 32.47 13.82
C GLU A 621 18.68 32.12 15.16
N TYR A 622 19.41 31.02 15.17
CA TYR A 622 20.15 30.56 16.36
C TYR A 622 21.40 29.78 15.96
N SER A 623 22.29 29.58 16.94
CA SER A 623 23.52 28.83 16.74
C SER A 623 23.44 27.49 17.44
N LEU A 624 23.93 26.46 16.77
CA LEU A 624 24.07 25.10 17.31
C LEU A 624 25.52 24.66 17.33
N SER A 625 25.81 23.77 18.24
CA SER A 625 27.14 23.15 18.38
C SER A 625 26.99 21.64 18.13
N LEU A 626 27.42 21.18 16.97
CA LEU A 626 27.30 19.78 16.55
C LEU A 626 28.59 19.02 16.91
N THR A 627 28.51 18.16 17.92
CA THR A 627 29.61 17.31 18.35
C THR A 627 29.59 15.97 17.63
N TRP A 628 30.62 15.68 16.86
CA TRP A 628 30.80 14.43 16.12
C TRP A 628 32.29 14.09 15.99
N LYS A 629 32.63 12.80 15.97
CA LYS A 629 34.03 12.34 15.82
C LYS A 629 34.19 11.20 14.81
N GLY A 630 33.07 10.79 14.15
CA GLY A 630 33.03 9.60 13.29
C GLY A 630 33.43 9.86 11.83
N GLY A 631 33.64 11.12 11.42
CA GLY A 631 33.83 11.45 10.00
C GLY A 631 32.59 11.24 9.17
N LEU A 632 32.72 11.19 7.85
CA LEU A 632 31.65 10.73 6.95
C LEU A 632 31.49 9.21 7.07
N ARG A 633 30.26 8.76 6.93
CA ARG A 633 29.90 7.34 6.98
C ARG A 633 28.89 7.03 5.89
N TYR A 634 29.29 6.13 5.01
CA TYR A 634 28.43 5.56 3.95
C TYR A 634 28.39 4.05 4.13
N PRO A 635 27.21 3.42 4.01
CA PRO A 635 27.09 1.98 4.16
C PRO A 635 27.67 1.24 2.95
N HIS A 636 28.23 0.05 3.20
CA HIS A 636 28.70 -0.89 2.19
C HIS A 636 28.44 -2.32 2.63
N LEU A 637 27.98 -3.17 1.72
CA LEU A 637 27.99 -4.61 1.91
C LEU A 637 29.31 -5.18 1.40
N GLU A 638 30.15 -5.64 2.32
CA GLU A 638 31.41 -6.29 2.00
C GLU A 638 31.27 -7.80 2.05
N ARG A 639 31.81 -8.47 1.02
CA ARG A 639 31.96 -9.92 0.99
C ARG A 639 32.91 -10.38 2.08
N VAL A 640 32.51 -11.37 2.89
CA VAL A 640 33.37 -12.01 3.89
C VAL A 640 34.18 -13.12 3.20
N PRO A 641 35.53 -13.00 3.11
CA PRO A 641 36.34 -14.01 2.45
C PRO A 641 36.22 -15.37 3.15
N GLY A 642 36.17 -16.46 2.35
CA GLY A 642 36.12 -17.83 2.86
C GLY A 642 34.74 -18.33 3.32
N THR A 643 33.69 -17.50 3.22
CA THR A 643 32.30 -17.94 3.47
C THR A 643 31.57 -18.27 2.17
N PRO A 644 30.52 -19.10 2.15
CA PRO A 644 29.66 -19.28 0.98
C PRO A 644 29.03 -17.97 0.52
N ASP A 645 28.82 -17.77 -0.78
CA ASP A 645 28.07 -16.63 -1.34
C ASP A 645 26.61 -17.03 -1.56
N LEU A 646 25.83 -17.08 -0.48
CA LEU A 646 24.43 -17.50 -0.58
C LEU A 646 23.56 -16.47 -1.31
N LEU A 647 23.91 -15.18 -1.32
CA LEU A 647 23.19 -14.20 -2.13
C LEU A 647 23.34 -14.48 -3.62
N ASP A 648 24.53 -14.88 -4.07
CA ASP A 648 24.71 -15.28 -5.46
C ASP A 648 23.83 -16.48 -5.81
N ASP A 649 23.83 -17.52 -4.97
CA ASP A 649 22.98 -18.71 -5.15
C ASP A 649 21.47 -18.39 -5.16
N ILE A 650 21.02 -17.46 -4.33
CA ILE A 650 19.62 -17.01 -4.24
C ILE A 650 19.21 -16.29 -5.53
N LEU A 651 20.07 -15.43 -6.05
CA LEU A 651 19.78 -14.54 -7.17
C LEU A 651 19.98 -15.22 -8.54
N GLN A 652 20.56 -16.43 -8.61
CA GLN A 652 20.74 -17.15 -9.88
C GLN A 652 19.41 -17.58 -10.51
N PRO A 653 19.23 -17.42 -11.83
CA PRO A 653 18.06 -17.93 -12.53
C PRO A 653 17.84 -19.42 -12.29
N LYS A 654 16.63 -19.84 -12.10
CA LYS A 654 16.29 -21.27 -12.03
C LYS A 654 16.22 -21.85 -13.45
N PRO A 655 16.81 -23.04 -13.67
CA PRO A 655 16.87 -23.70 -14.99
C PRO A 655 15.49 -24.03 -15.57
#